data_4204b06b05abf4e31a5e7f3fd0013442
#
_entry.id   4204b06b05abf4e31a5e7f3fd0013442
#
_cell.length_a   1.000
_cell.length_b   1.000
_cell.length_c   1.000
_cell.angle_alpha   90.00
_cell.angle_beta   90.00
_cell.angle_gamma   90.00
#
_symmetry.space_group_name_H-M   'P 1'
#
loop_
_entity.id
_entity.type
_entity.pdbx_description
1 polymer ?
#
loop_
_entity_poly.entity_id
_entity_poly.type
_entity_poly.pdbx_seq_one_letter_code
_entity_poly.pdbx_strand_id
1 'polypeptide(L)'
;MALILAGFTHLWNPIGFPVPNEDESIYLGRAVNFLNTLEVRDNSIGYDHPYFGQIFLAAFLGITGYQDFFSSPGHLNYEMIFLIPRIFMGILAIADTFLIFKIAELLYNRKVGFVAAILFAVTPTTWLTRWILLDSIQLPLILLSILFAVFSFRGTREGSKNNSKNILLVLLSGTFLGLSIFTKIPAIMIVPLVGYLIFTNSKWNFKILGLWFIPVILIPLLWPAYSISVGEFNSWLNGIIKQAHRAPNPLYFSITEFLMRDPLLLIVGTIGIILAVVKKDLFILLAVIPFLIFMYFVNYVVLHHLMWVVVILCISASRLFVDIVIFVKRYKPLLLLSLGGISLFFVFAFTSTIELVTRNETSQFFGAAALVDQYLETELITNNNNSPDSNKNIKVLGNTFFIWIQQYVFHNDNYVSFFQIPKKLEFENQNVISIIDSRFKRELQRDDYTGITLRKMFSTFDTKSIATFNPTLYGDKIDILLTNLERPNKTAIEVTNILDKANHWKKSKYMDIQRGLGTLNMTVDTKNATKDSNVNTAFLKTPLNLTKGPTLLSIGYLTKSDDTNTEFIIEIRDKNNTELWTRLLKHTNGIFQPQLLSLGTDISDEQIKLDVKIRTNEKGLHTISFNKFSLIS
;
A
#
# COMPACT_ATOMS: atom_id res chain seq x y z
N MET A 1 4.11 30.11 -12.77
CA MET A 1 4.44 29.84 -11.36
C MET A 1 3.97 28.46 -10.93
N ALA A 2 2.66 28.10 -10.97
CA ALA A 2 2.19 26.78 -10.56
C ALA A 2 2.91 25.62 -11.28
N LEU A 3 3.12 25.70 -12.61
CA LEU A 3 3.84 24.67 -13.36
C LEU A 3 5.33 24.57 -13.02
N ILE A 4 5.96 25.68 -12.63
CA ILE A 4 7.37 25.67 -12.18
C ILE A 4 7.47 24.95 -10.82
N LEU A 5 6.53 25.25 -9.91
CA LEU A 5 6.44 24.54 -8.62
C LEU A 5 6.17 23.06 -8.83
N ALA A 6 5.21 22.71 -9.70
CA ALA A 6 4.93 21.31 -10.05
C ALA A 6 6.16 20.61 -10.67
N GLY A 7 6.89 21.30 -11.57
CA GLY A 7 8.13 20.78 -12.14
C GLY A 7 9.15 20.44 -11.05
N PHE A 8 9.33 21.32 -10.07
CA PHE A 8 10.21 21.06 -8.96
C PHE A 8 9.70 19.90 -8.08
N THR A 9 8.47 19.95 -7.60
CA THR A 9 7.95 18.97 -6.63
C THR A 9 7.73 17.57 -7.23
N HIS A 10 7.50 17.45 -8.54
CA HIS A 10 7.25 16.15 -9.16
C HIS A 10 8.45 15.58 -9.94
N LEU A 11 9.45 16.40 -10.34
CA LEU A 11 10.63 15.92 -11.06
C LEU A 11 11.93 15.96 -10.26
N TRP A 12 11.97 16.66 -9.12
CA TRP A 12 13.17 16.67 -8.28
C TRP A 12 13.36 15.30 -7.61
N ASN A 13 14.60 14.76 -7.65
CA ASN A 13 14.99 13.54 -6.96
C ASN A 13 14.04 12.33 -7.22
N PRO A 14 13.73 11.98 -8.48
CA PRO A 14 12.76 10.93 -8.80
C PRO A 14 13.22 9.55 -8.35
N ILE A 15 14.53 9.35 -8.17
CA ILE A 15 15.12 8.10 -7.72
C ILE A 15 15.15 8.03 -6.20
N GLY A 16 15.53 9.09 -5.48
CA GLY A 16 15.63 9.06 -4.02
C GLY A 16 14.28 9.03 -3.30
N PHE A 17 13.22 9.52 -3.93
CA PHE A 17 11.88 9.58 -3.36
C PHE A 17 10.80 9.48 -4.44
N PRO A 18 9.71 8.76 -4.23
CA PRO A 18 9.31 8.01 -3.04
C PRO A 18 9.97 6.63 -2.92
N VAL A 19 9.79 6.00 -1.75
CA VAL A 19 10.16 4.60 -1.55
C VAL A 19 9.48 3.73 -2.62
N PRO A 20 10.16 2.70 -3.16
CA PRO A 20 9.58 1.88 -4.22
C PRO A 20 8.28 1.18 -3.80
N ASN A 21 7.30 1.20 -4.69
CA ASN A 21 6.04 0.48 -4.52
C ASN A 21 6.09 -0.82 -5.34
N GLU A 22 5.46 -1.88 -4.83
CA GLU A 22 5.42 -3.18 -5.51
C GLU A 22 4.75 -3.12 -6.87
N ASP A 23 3.65 -2.36 -6.96
CA ASP A 23 2.90 -2.19 -8.20
C ASP A 23 3.73 -1.53 -9.30
N GLU A 24 4.74 -0.70 -8.95
CA GLU A 24 5.66 -0.10 -9.94
C GLU A 24 6.37 -1.18 -10.75
N SER A 25 6.86 -2.22 -10.07
CA SER A 25 7.58 -3.32 -10.73
C SER A 25 6.67 -4.15 -11.63
N ILE A 26 5.41 -4.35 -11.22
CA ILE A 26 4.43 -5.08 -12.03
C ILE A 26 4.11 -4.29 -13.32
N TYR A 27 3.74 -3.02 -13.17
CA TYR A 27 3.32 -2.24 -14.34
C TYR A 27 4.48 -1.93 -15.29
N LEU A 28 5.68 -1.75 -14.73
CA LEU A 28 6.90 -1.59 -15.53
C LEU A 28 7.24 -2.89 -16.27
N GLY A 29 7.23 -4.04 -15.58
CA GLY A 29 7.48 -5.34 -16.18
C GLY A 29 6.51 -5.65 -17.33
N ARG A 30 5.21 -5.36 -17.13
CA ARG A 30 4.20 -5.52 -18.18
C ARG A 30 4.39 -4.59 -19.37
N ALA A 31 4.79 -3.34 -19.13
CA ALA A 31 5.09 -2.39 -20.19
C ALA A 31 6.32 -2.84 -21.01
N VAL A 32 7.36 -3.34 -20.35
CA VAL A 32 8.56 -3.89 -21.02
C VAL A 32 8.22 -5.17 -21.79
N ASN A 33 7.41 -6.07 -21.20
CA ASN A 33 6.95 -7.26 -21.92
C ASN A 33 6.18 -6.88 -23.20
N PHE A 34 5.27 -5.91 -23.11
CA PHE A 34 4.54 -5.43 -24.28
C PHE A 34 5.46 -4.84 -25.37
N LEU A 35 6.51 -4.10 -24.96
CA LEU A 35 7.52 -3.59 -25.90
C LEU A 35 8.26 -4.71 -26.65
N ASN A 36 8.56 -5.79 -25.94
CA ASN A 36 9.36 -6.89 -26.48
C ASN A 36 8.55 -7.84 -27.35
N THR A 37 7.29 -8.10 -26.96
CA THR A 37 6.49 -9.18 -27.56
C THR A 37 5.24 -8.67 -28.29
N LEU A 38 4.84 -7.42 -28.07
CA LEU A 38 3.54 -6.85 -28.44
C LEU A 38 2.34 -7.60 -27.83
N GLU A 39 2.58 -8.47 -26.86
CA GLU A 39 1.54 -9.18 -26.14
C GLU A 39 1.15 -8.42 -24.86
N VAL A 40 -0.15 -8.17 -24.71
CA VAL A 40 -0.69 -7.53 -23.48
C VAL A 40 -0.81 -8.51 -22.32
N ARG A 41 -0.69 -9.81 -22.61
CA ARG A 41 -0.72 -10.87 -21.62
C ARG A 41 0.65 -11.00 -20.96
N ASP A 42 0.67 -11.08 -19.64
CA ASP A 42 1.78 -11.61 -18.88
C ASP A 42 1.31 -12.78 -18.01
N ASN A 43 2.22 -13.68 -17.71
CA ASN A 43 1.95 -14.85 -16.89
C ASN A 43 1.99 -14.57 -15.38
N SER A 44 2.15 -13.30 -14.98
CA SER A 44 2.47 -12.94 -13.59
C SER A 44 1.28 -12.99 -12.63
N ILE A 45 0.21 -12.23 -12.89
CA ILE A 45 -0.92 -12.06 -11.96
C ILE A 45 -2.28 -12.33 -12.64
N GLY A 46 -2.30 -12.40 -13.97
CA GLY A 46 -3.50 -12.59 -14.77
C GLY A 46 -4.28 -11.28 -14.98
N TYR A 47 -5.60 -11.41 -15.13
CA TYR A 47 -6.50 -10.30 -15.49
C TYR A 47 -6.90 -9.45 -14.27
N ASP A 48 -5.96 -8.78 -13.61
CA ASP A 48 -6.23 -7.91 -12.45
C ASP A 48 -6.66 -6.50 -12.84
N HIS A 49 -6.11 -5.96 -13.94
CA HIS A 49 -6.41 -4.64 -14.50
C HIS A 49 -6.51 -4.65 -16.01
N PRO A 50 -7.29 -3.72 -16.62
CA PRO A 50 -7.28 -3.50 -18.08
C PRO A 50 -5.92 -3.02 -18.58
N TYR A 51 -5.67 -3.11 -19.89
CA TYR A 51 -4.31 -3.02 -20.45
C TYR A 51 -3.84 -1.64 -20.89
N PHE A 52 -4.73 -0.64 -21.04
CA PHE A 52 -4.35 0.63 -21.69
C PHE A 52 -3.21 1.36 -20.97
N GLY A 53 -3.23 1.40 -19.64
CA GLY A 53 -2.18 2.10 -18.88
C GLY A 53 -0.78 1.53 -19.12
N GLN A 54 -0.66 0.20 -19.23
CA GLN A 54 0.59 -0.49 -19.52
C GLN A 54 1.05 -0.25 -20.95
N ILE A 55 0.13 -0.28 -21.93
CA ILE A 55 0.41 0.02 -23.33
C ILE A 55 0.87 1.49 -23.49
N PHE A 56 0.22 2.41 -22.77
CA PHE A 56 0.58 3.83 -22.79
C PHE A 56 1.98 4.07 -22.20
N LEU A 57 2.29 3.40 -21.08
CA LEU A 57 3.64 3.42 -20.51
C LEU A 57 4.65 2.82 -21.49
N ALA A 58 4.36 1.67 -22.08
CA ALA A 58 5.21 1.02 -23.07
C ALA A 58 5.51 1.93 -24.27
N ALA A 59 4.49 2.62 -24.81
CA ALA A 59 4.68 3.55 -25.91
C ALA A 59 5.67 4.69 -25.56
N PHE A 60 5.58 5.23 -24.33
CA PHE A 60 6.53 6.23 -23.86
C PHE A 60 7.95 5.64 -23.73
N LEU A 61 8.07 4.47 -23.11
CA LEU A 61 9.36 3.79 -22.94
C LEU A 61 10.01 3.46 -24.29
N GLY A 62 9.21 3.03 -25.29
CA GLY A 62 9.70 2.77 -26.65
C GLY A 62 10.25 4.00 -27.33
N ILE A 63 9.54 5.15 -27.23
CA ILE A 63 10.01 6.43 -27.79
C ILE A 63 11.33 6.90 -27.16
N THR A 64 11.56 6.59 -25.90
CA THR A 64 12.78 7.00 -25.18
C THR A 64 13.97 6.05 -25.37
N GLY A 65 13.82 4.97 -26.14
CA GLY A 65 14.88 3.96 -26.32
C GLY A 65 15.19 3.21 -25.03
N TYR A 66 14.20 3.05 -24.15
CA TYR A 66 14.37 2.47 -22.81
C TYR A 66 15.01 1.08 -22.83
N GLN A 67 14.76 0.27 -23.86
CA GLN A 67 15.34 -1.07 -24.01
C GLN A 67 16.87 -1.06 -24.17
N ASP A 68 17.44 0.00 -24.76
CA ASP A 68 18.88 0.10 -25.00
C ASP A 68 19.67 0.18 -23.69
N PHE A 69 19.02 0.62 -22.58
CA PHE A 69 19.64 0.67 -21.26
C PHE A 69 19.91 -0.71 -20.64
N PHE A 70 19.25 -1.76 -21.11
CA PHE A 70 19.42 -3.14 -20.61
C PHE A 70 20.32 -4.00 -21.53
N SER A 71 20.61 -3.52 -22.73
CA SER A 71 21.36 -4.30 -23.73
C SER A 71 22.87 -4.22 -23.53
N SER A 72 23.36 -3.39 -22.59
CA SER A 72 24.79 -3.24 -22.34
C SER A 72 25.28 -4.31 -21.37
N PRO A 73 26.28 -5.13 -21.73
CA PRO A 73 26.90 -6.06 -20.80
C PRO A 73 27.69 -5.26 -19.74
N GLY A 74 27.26 -5.33 -18.51
CA GLY A 74 27.86 -4.65 -17.36
C GLY A 74 26.78 -4.27 -16.33
N HIS A 75 27.17 -4.06 -15.11
CA HIS A 75 26.32 -3.88 -13.93
C HIS A 75 24.98 -3.19 -14.18
N LEU A 76 23.90 -3.92 -13.90
CA LEU A 76 22.55 -3.41 -13.91
C LEU A 76 22.42 -2.18 -12.99
N ASN A 77 22.15 -1.03 -13.60
CA ASN A 77 21.88 0.18 -12.81
C ASN A 77 20.38 0.23 -12.49
N TYR A 78 19.99 -0.35 -11.35
CA TYR A 78 18.60 -0.36 -10.87
C TYR A 78 17.98 1.04 -10.78
N GLU A 79 18.79 2.07 -10.52
CA GLU A 79 18.30 3.45 -10.47
C GLU A 79 17.77 3.89 -11.83
N MET A 80 18.46 3.54 -12.91
CA MET A 80 18.04 3.92 -14.26
C MET A 80 16.75 3.24 -14.69
N ILE A 81 16.49 2.02 -14.19
CA ILE A 81 15.24 1.30 -14.46
C ILE A 81 14.01 2.12 -14.03
N PHE A 82 14.10 2.80 -12.89
CA PHE A 82 13.01 3.60 -12.36
C PHE A 82 13.05 5.08 -12.79
N LEU A 83 14.22 5.61 -13.19
CA LEU A 83 14.40 7.02 -13.51
C LEU A 83 13.48 7.48 -14.63
N ILE A 84 13.56 6.83 -15.79
CA ILE A 84 12.80 7.26 -16.98
C ILE A 84 11.29 7.17 -16.75
N PRO A 85 10.72 6.05 -16.27
CA PRO A 85 9.28 5.98 -16.04
C PRO A 85 8.82 6.91 -14.91
N ARG A 86 9.61 7.17 -13.86
CA ARG A 86 9.25 8.14 -12.81
C ARG A 86 9.29 9.59 -13.31
N ILE A 87 10.23 9.94 -14.19
CA ILE A 87 10.21 11.23 -14.89
C ILE A 87 8.93 11.37 -15.71
N PHE A 88 8.50 10.30 -16.39
CA PHE A 88 7.25 10.31 -17.12
C PHE A 88 6.05 10.56 -16.21
N MET A 89 5.95 9.90 -15.07
CA MET A 89 4.90 10.16 -14.08
C MET A 89 4.93 11.62 -13.60
N GLY A 90 6.11 12.18 -13.36
CA GLY A 90 6.28 13.60 -13.02
C GLY A 90 5.79 14.55 -14.11
N ILE A 91 6.02 14.22 -15.39
CA ILE A 91 5.48 14.99 -16.54
C ILE A 91 3.95 14.94 -16.57
N LEU A 92 3.35 13.76 -16.31
CA LEU A 92 1.90 13.62 -16.21
C LEU A 92 1.34 14.47 -15.06
N ALA A 93 2.00 14.51 -13.89
CA ALA A 93 1.59 15.32 -12.75
C ALA A 93 1.67 16.84 -13.04
N ILE A 94 2.65 17.28 -13.85
CA ILE A 94 2.69 18.68 -14.35
C ILE A 94 1.51 18.95 -15.29
N ALA A 95 1.18 18.00 -16.17
CA ALA A 95 0.00 18.10 -17.02
C ALA A 95 -1.30 18.16 -16.19
N ASP A 96 -1.41 17.34 -15.13
CA ASP A 96 -2.53 17.36 -14.19
C ASP A 96 -2.67 18.75 -13.54
N THR A 97 -1.56 19.34 -13.08
CA THR A 97 -1.55 20.70 -12.53
C THR A 97 -2.14 21.73 -13.50
N PHE A 98 -1.78 21.64 -14.79
CA PHE A 98 -2.34 22.50 -15.82
C PHE A 98 -3.82 22.23 -16.09
N LEU A 99 -4.21 20.96 -16.15
CA LEU A 99 -5.61 20.55 -16.38
C LEU A 99 -6.51 21.00 -15.22
N ILE A 100 -6.07 20.84 -13.98
CA ILE A 100 -6.76 21.32 -12.78
C ILE A 100 -6.95 22.84 -12.84
N PHE A 101 -5.89 23.60 -13.21
CA PHE A 101 -6.00 25.04 -13.43
C PHE A 101 -7.11 25.35 -14.41
N LYS A 102 -7.09 24.73 -15.59
CA LYS A 102 -8.04 25.03 -16.67
C LYS A 102 -9.47 24.64 -16.31
N ILE A 103 -9.68 23.49 -15.71
CA ILE A 103 -11.00 23.02 -15.27
C ILE A 103 -11.58 23.99 -14.23
N ALA A 104 -10.83 24.30 -13.18
CA ALA A 104 -11.30 25.17 -12.12
C ALA A 104 -11.46 26.64 -12.58
N GLU A 105 -10.61 27.13 -13.50
CA GLU A 105 -10.78 28.44 -14.16
C GLU A 105 -12.09 28.50 -14.93
N LEU A 106 -12.41 27.45 -15.67
CA LEU A 106 -13.60 27.40 -16.50
C LEU A 106 -14.89 27.23 -15.70
N LEU A 107 -14.87 26.46 -14.62
CA LEU A 107 -16.05 26.19 -13.80
C LEU A 107 -16.35 27.34 -12.83
N TYR A 108 -15.33 27.97 -12.30
CA TYR A 108 -15.47 29.00 -11.27
C TYR A 108 -14.90 30.34 -11.74
N ASN A 109 -13.59 30.52 -11.63
CA ASN A 109 -12.86 31.70 -12.10
C ASN A 109 -11.34 31.46 -12.07
N ARG A 110 -10.59 32.38 -12.68
CA ARG A 110 -9.13 32.29 -12.80
C ARG A 110 -8.40 32.24 -11.44
N LYS A 111 -8.95 32.89 -10.39
CA LYS A 111 -8.34 32.88 -9.04
C LYS A 111 -8.44 31.49 -8.43
N VAL A 112 -9.64 30.88 -8.49
CA VAL A 112 -9.85 29.51 -8.01
C VAL A 112 -8.96 28.54 -8.77
N GLY A 113 -8.89 28.64 -10.11
CA GLY A 113 -8.01 27.81 -10.92
C GLY A 113 -6.55 27.93 -10.51
N PHE A 114 -6.05 29.16 -10.34
CA PHE A 114 -4.66 29.40 -9.96
C PHE A 114 -4.33 28.83 -8.58
N VAL A 115 -5.20 29.05 -7.59
CA VAL A 115 -5.02 28.52 -6.22
C VAL A 115 -5.09 26.99 -6.20
N ALA A 116 -6.02 26.36 -6.96
CA ALA A 116 -6.13 24.91 -7.06
C ALA A 116 -4.87 24.27 -7.65
N ALA A 117 -4.33 24.87 -8.72
CA ALA A 117 -3.11 24.40 -9.35
C ALA A 117 -1.89 24.54 -8.41
N ILE A 118 -1.79 25.64 -7.65
CA ILE A 118 -0.71 25.77 -6.65
C ILE A 118 -0.88 24.72 -5.54
N LEU A 119 -2.11 24.54 -5.03
CA LEU A 119 -2.37 23.51 -4.00
C LEU A 119 -1.92 22.15 -4.48
N PHE A 120 -2.33 21.73 -5.68
CA PHE A 120 -1.91 20.44 -6.23
C PHE A 120 -0.39 20.35 -6.42
N ALA A 121 0.28 21.45 -6.78
CA ALA A 121 1.74 21.47 -6.94
C ALA A 121 2.52 21.41 -5.63
N VAL A 122 1.94 21.87 -4.48
CA VAL A 122 2.72 22.06 -3.25
C VAL A 122 2.22 21.24 -2.05
N THR A 123 1.10 20.54 -2.14
CA THR A 123 0.61 19.72 -1.02
C THR A 123 1.32 18.37 -0.94
N PRO A 124 1.65 17.89 0.27
CA PRO A 124 2.43 16.67 0.43
C PRO A 124 1.82 15.44 -0.26
N THR A 125 0.51 15.23 -0.17
CA THR A 125 -0.14 14.00 -0.69
C THR A 125 -0.03 13.84 -2.21
N THR A 126 0.24 14.92 -2.96
CA THR A 126 0.40 14.84 -4.43
C THR A 126 1.64 14.08 -4.88
N TRP A 127 2.58 13.77 -3.99
CA TRP A 127 3.71 12.91 -4.29
C TRP A 127 3.31 11.50 -4.76
N LEU A 128 2.08 11.06 -4.45
CA LEU A 128 1.54 9.78 -4.93
C LEU A 128 1.59 9.65 -6.46
N THR A 129 1.47 10.78 -7.19
CA THR A 129 1.58 10.81 -8.65
C THR A 129 2.97 10.50 -9.20
N ARG A 130 4.01 10.44 -8.33
CA ARG A 130 5.39 10.14 -8.72
C ARG A 130 5.65 8.64 -8.86
N TRP A 131 4.82 7.79 -8.26
CA TRP A 131 4.90 6.34 -8.45
C TRP A 131 4.47 5.94 -9.86
N ILE A 132 5.09 4.90 -10.40
CA ILE A 132 4.72 4.28 -11.69
C ILE A 132 3.45 3.45 -11.47
N LEU A 133 2.32 4.14 -11.34
CA LEU A 133 1.01 3.52 -11.06
C LEU A 133 0.04 3.78 -12.20
N LEU A 134 -0.92 2.86 -12.36
CA LEU A 134 -2.04 3.07 -13.26
C LEU A 134 -2.89 4.28 -12.87
N ASP A 135 -2.96 4.59 -11.58
CA ASP A 135 -3.65 5.79 -11.05
C ASP A 135 -3.00 7.09 -11.56
N SER A 136 -1.66 7.13 -11.64
CA SER A 136 -0.91 8.28 -12.17
C SER A 136 -1.15 8.49 -13.67
N ILE A 137 -1.38 7.41 -14.43
CA ILE A 137 -1.72 7.46 -15.86
C ILE A 137 -3.21 7.76 -16.05
N GLN A 138 -4.07 7.26 -15.17
CA GLN A 138 -5.51 7.42 -15.22
C GLN A 138 -5.94 8.87 -14.98
N LEU A 139 -5.29 9.57 -14.06
CA LEU A 139 -5.68 10.91 -13.62
C LEU A 139 -5.73 11.94 -14.75
N PRO A 140 -4.68 12.12 -15.59
CA PRO A 140 -4.74 13.06 -16.70
C PRO A 140 -5.83 12.70 -17.71
N LEU A 141 -6.16 11.43 -17.91
CA LEU A 141 -7.24 11.01 -18.81
C LEU A 141 -8.61 11.42 -18.25
N ILE A 142 -8.84 11.26 -16.94
CA ILE A 142 -10.05 11.78 -16.28
C ILE A 142 -10.15 13.29 -16.45
N LEU A 143 -9.06 14.02 -16.18
CA LEU A 143 -9.04 15.48 -16.26
C LEU A 143 -9.25 15.98 -17.70
N LEU A 144 -8.68 15.31 -18.70
CA LEU A 144 -8.92 15.62 -20.12
C LEU A 144 -10.39 15.39 -20.49
N SER A 145 -10.98 14.28 -20.03
CA SER A 145 -12.39 14.00 -20.26
C SER A 145 -13.29 15.12 -19.72
N ILE A 146 -13.04 15.55 -18.47
CA ILE A 146 -13.76 16.65 -17.83
C ILE A 146 -13.53 17.96 -18.59
N LEU A 147 -12.28 18.26 -18.95
CA LEU A 147 -11.95 19.50 -19.68
C LEU A 147 -12.69 19.60 -21.00
N PHE A 148 -12.72 18.51 -21.80
CA PHE A 148 -13.44 18.50 -23.07
C PHE A 148 -14.96 18.56 -22.85
N ALA A 149 -15.51 17.94 -21.80
CA ALA A 149 -16.91 18.09 -21.45
C ALA A 149 -17.27 19.55 -21.10
N VAL A 150 -16.41 20.23 -20.33
CA VAL A 150 -16.61 21.65 -19.97
C VAL A 150 -16.47 22.56 -21.18
N PHE A 151 -15.57 22.25 -22.13
CA PHE A 151 -15.42 23.03 -23.36
C PHE A 151 -16.54 22.79 -24.36
N SER A 152 -17.19 21.62 -24.33
CA SER A 152 -18.28 21.32 -25.28
C SER A 152 -19.43 22.31 -25.10
N PHE A 153 -19.91 22.86 -26.21
CA PHE A 153 -21.00 23.83 -26.27
C PHE A 153 -20.76 25.16 -25.55
N ARG A 154 -19.56 25.44 -25.00
CA ARG A 154 -19.26 26.71 -24.37
C ARG A 154 -19.11 27.79 -25.44
N GLY A 155 -19.94 28.86 -25.35
CA GLY A 155 -19.89 29.99 -26.28
C GLY A 155 -20.66 29.80 -27.58
N THR A 156 -21.44 28.73 -27.74
CA THR A 156 -22.39 28.60 -28.87
C THR A 156 -23.59 29.49 -28.59
N ARG A 157 -23.54 30.73 -29.15
CA ARG A 157 -24.74 31.53 -29.34
C ARG A 157 -25.67 30.81 -30.33
N GLU A 158 -26.97 30.95 -30.12
CA GLU A 158 -27.98 30.40 -31.03
C GLU A 158 -27.69 30.85 -32.47
N GLY A 159 -27.53 29.87 -33.39
CA GLY A 159 -27.21 30.13 -34.79
C GLY A 159 -25.77 29.87 -35.24
N SER A 160 -24.85 29.52 -34.37
CA SER A 160 -23.46 29.21 -34.76
C SER A 160 -23.34 27.86 -35.48
N LYS A 161 -22.77 27.88 -36.73
CA LYS A 161 -22.50 26.68 -37.57
C LYS A 161 -21.44 25.70 -37.02
N ASN A 162 -20.97 25.85 -35.78
CA ASN A 162 -19.86 25.05 -35.22
C ASN A 162 -20.29 23.74 -34.54
N ASN A 163 -21.32 23.07 -35.08
CA ASN A 163 -21.84 21.83 -34.47
C ASN A 163 -20.81 20.68 -34.53
N SER A 164 -20.01 20.60 -35.59
CA SER A 164 -18.98 19.56 -35.76
C SER A 164 -17.85 19.65 -34.71
N LYS A 165 -17.41 20.85 -34.33
CA LYS A 165 -16.41 21.06 -33.28
C LYS A 165 -16.93 20.60 -31.90
N ASN A 166 -18.18 20.90 -31.59
CA ASN A 166 -18.80 20.49 -30.35
C ASN A 166 -18.96 18.96 -30.27
N ILE A 167 -19.36 18.32 -31.37
CA ILE A 167 -19.44 16.86 -31.47
C ILE A 167 -18.06 16.23 -31.27
N LEU A 168 -17.00 16.79 -31.87
CA LEU A 168 -15.63 16.31 -31.67
C LEU A 168 -15.23 16.39 -30.18
N LEU A 169 -15.51 17.50 -29.49
CA LEU A 169 -15.20 17.63 -28.04
C LEU A 169 -15.98 16.63 -27.18
N VAL A 170 -17.24 16.36 -27.55
CA VAL A 170 -18.06 15.33 -26.89
C VAL A 170 -17.45 13.93 -27.07
N LEU A 171 -17.06 13.59 -28.29
CA LEU A 171 -16.41 12.30 -28.58
C LEU A 171 -15.05 12.18 -27.88
N LEU A 172 -14.23 13.23 -27.90
CA LEU A 172 -12.95 13.26 -27.18
C LEU A 172 -13.16 13.07 -25.67
N SER A 173 -14.15 13.76 -25.07
CA SER A 173 -14.49 13.57 -23.66
C SER A 173 -14.83 12.11 -23.37
N GLY A 174 -15.70 11.50 -24.17
CA GLY A 174 -16.06 10.08 -24.02
C GLY A 174 -14.87 9.13 -24.22
N THR A 175 -14.03 9.42 -25.24
CA THR A 175 -12.82 8.63 -25.53
C THR A 175 -11.84 8.66 -24.35
N PHE A 176 -11.53 9.83 -23.81
CA PHE A 176 -10.60 9.92 -22.66
C PHE A 176 -11.17 9.27 -21.40
N LEU A 177 -12.49 9.34 -21.18
CA LEU A 177 -13.09 8.60 -20.07
C LEU A 177 -13.06 7.09 -20.32
N GLY A 178 -13.37 6.63 -21.53
CA GLY A 178 -13.26 5.22 -21.91
C GLY A 178 -11.84 4.68 -21.74
N LEU A 179 -10.82 5.43 -22.18
CA LEU A 179 -9.41 5.09 -21.98
C LEU A 179 -9.02 5.07 -20.50
N SER A 180 -9.56 6.00 -19.69
CA SER A 180 -9.35 6.03 -18.24
C SER A 180 -9.93 4.78 -17.57
N ILE A 181 -11.15 4.36 -17.93
CA ILE A 181 -11.77 3.12 -17.45
C ILE A 181 -10.97 1.88 -17.93
N PHE A 182 -10.48 1.93 -19.18
CA PHE A 182 -9.61 0.89 -19.75
C PHE A 182 -8.18 0.91 -19.17
N THR A 183 -7.82 1.94 -18.41
CA THR A 183 -6.60 1.95 -17.58
C THR A 183 -6.87 1.29 -16.23
N LYS A 184 -7.94 1.71 -15.53
CA LYS A 184 -8.31 1.17 -14.22
C LYS A 184 -9.81 1.40 -13.97
N ILE A 185 -10.54 0.34 -13.63
CA ILE A 185 -12.00 0.32 -13.54
C ILE A 185 -12.61 1.44 -12.66
N PRO A 186 -12.02 1.83 -11.50
CA PRO A 186 -12.64 2.86 -10.63
C PRO A 186 -12.98 4.18 -11.31
N ALA A 187 -12.38 4.53 -12.46
CA ALA A 187 -12.77 5.71 -13.23
C ALA A 187 -14.24 5.70 -13.70
N ILE A 188 -14.92 4.56 -13.69
CA ILE A 188 -16.36 4.46 -13.99
C ILE A 188 -17.19 5.35 -13.06
N MET A 189 -16.70 5.64 -11.85
CA MET A 189 -17.37 6.51 -10.88
C MET A 189 -17.40 7.98 -11.30
N ILE A 190 -16.64 8.36 -12.33
CA ILE A 190 -16.61 9.69 -12.90
C ILE A 190 -17.68 9.86 -14.00
N VAL A 191 -18.26 8.75 -14.49
CA VAL A 191 -19.31 8.76 -15.51
C VAL A 191 -20.49 9.68 -15.14
N PRO A 192 -21.04 9.66 -13.91
CA PRO A 192 -22.12 10.56 -13.53
C PRO A 192 -21.75 12.05 -13.64
N LEU A 193 -20.52 12.41 -13.23
CA LEU A 193 -20.03 13.78 -13.32
C LEU A 193 -19.93 14.24 -14.78
N VAL A 194 -19.21 13.48 -15.62
CA VAL A 194 -18.95 13.89 -17.00
C VAL A 194 -20.24 13.81 -17.82
N GLY A 195 -21.06 12.79 -17.60
CA GLY A 195 -22.38 12.67 -18.22
C GLY A 195 -23.29 13.86 -17.89
N TYR A 196 -23.30 14.31 -16.63
CA TYR A 196 -24.00 15.51 -16.20
C TYR A 196 -23.50 16.78 -16.95
N LEU A 197 -22.18 16.96 -17.05
CA LEU A 197 -21.58 18.10 -17.76
C LEU A 197 -21.96 18.09 -19.26
N ILE A 198 -21.86 16.96 -19.92
CA ILE A 198 -22.26 16.81 -21.34
C ILE A 198 -23.76 17.10 -21.52
N PHE A 199 -24.58 16.53 -20.64
CA PHE A 199 -26.03 16.64 -20.74
C PHE A 199 -26.52 18.05 -20.49
N THR A 200 -26.01 18.73 -19.49
CA THR A 200 -26.36 20.13 -19.18
C THR A 200 -25.82 21.09 -20.25
N ASN A 201 -24.57 20.93 -20.70
CA ASN A 201 -23.98 21.78 -21.72
C ASN A 201 -24.66 21.60 -23.07
N SER A 202 -25.18 20.42 -23.40
CA SER A 202 -25.93 20.16 -24.64
C SER A 202 -27.42 20.54 -24.56
N LYS A 203 -27.83 21.29 -23.53
CA LYS A 203 -29.24 21.65 -23.28
C LYS A 203 -30.16 20.43 -23.20
N TRP A 204 -29.77 19.42 -22.38
CA TRP A 204 -30.52 18.20 -22.10
C TRP A 204 -30.77 17.32 -23.35
N ASN A 205 -29.84 17.30 -24.29
CA ASN A 205 -29.94 16.51 -25.52
C ASN A 205 -29.48 15.08 -25.35
N PHE A 206 -30.43 14.13 -25.28
CA PHE A 206 -30.16 12.69 -25.14
C PHE A 206 -29.35 12.07 -26.29
N LYS A 207 -29.47 12.63 -27.54
CA LYS A 207 -28.67 12.13 -28.68
C LYS A 207 -27.19 12.42 -28.48
N ILE A 208 -26.88 13.60 -27.98
CA ILE A 208 -25.49 13.99 -27.68
C ILE A 208 -24.94 13.16 -26.49
N LEU A 209 -25.76 12.94 -25.45
CA LEU A 209 -25.37 12.07 -24.35
C LEU A 209 -25.14 10.64 -24.83
N GLY A 210 -26.03 10.10 -25.69
CA GLY A 210 -25.84 8.77 -26.29
C GLY A 210 -24.55 8.68 -27.12
N LEU A 211 -24.25 9.70 -27.91
CA LEU A 211 -23.02 9.78 -28.70
C LEU A 211 -21.77 9.77 -27.82
N TRP A 212 -21.82 10.47 -26.68
CA TRP A 212 -20.75 10.46 -25.69
C TRP A 212 -20.57 9.06 -25.04
N PHE A 213 -21.66 8.34 -24.78
CA PHE A 213 -21.58 7.01 -24.18
C PHE A 213 -20.94 5.95 -25.09
N ILE A 214 -20.97 6.13 -26.40
CA ILE A 214 -20.40 5.16 -27.35
C ILE A 214 -18.93 4.85 -27.00
N PRO A 215 -17.98 5.80 -27.01
CA PRO A 215 -16.60 5.49 -26.65
C PRO A 215 -16.42 5.13 -25.17
N VAL A 216 -17.23 5.68 -24.25
CA VAL A 216 -17.18 5.34 -22.82
C VAL A 216 -17.44 3.86 -22.58
N ILE A 217 -18.31 3.23 -23.38
CA ILE A 217 -18.65 1.80 -23.25
C ILE A 217 -17.74 0.94 -24.12
N LEU A 218 -17.57 1.30 -25.40
CA LEU A 218 -16.86 0.43 -26.35
C LEU A 218 -15.38 0.27 -26.04
N ILE A 219 -14.70 1.31 -25.55
CA ILE A 219 -13.26 1.24 -25.28
C ILE A 219 -12.95 0.26 -24.13
N PRO A 220 -13.60 0.32 -22.95
CA PRO A 220 -13.35 -0.65 -21.89
C PRO A 220 -13.76 -2.08 -22.27
N LEU A 221 -14.75 -2.26 -23.16
CA LEU A 221 -15.15 -3.58 -23.65
C LEU A 221 -14.07 -4.28 -24.47
N LEU A 222 -13.03 -3.57 -24.91
CA LEU A 222 -11.87 -4.21 -25.55
C LEU A 222 -11.18 -5.21 -24.62
N TRP A 223 -11.27 -5.03 -23.30
CA TRP A 223 -10.67 -5.95 -22.33
C TRP A 223 -11.33 -7.34 -22.30
N PRO A 224 -12.65 -7.48 -22.04
CA PRO A 224 -13.31 -8.78 -22.17
C PRO A 224 -13.30 -9.30 -23.61
N ALA A 225 -13.39 -8.43 -24.63
CA ALA A 225 -13.34 -8.86 -26.03
C ALA A 225 -11.99 -9.54 -26.37
N TYR A 226 -10.88 -8.98 -25.90
CA TYR A 226 -9.57 -9.60 -26.04
C TYR A 226 -9.52 -10.96 -25.33
N SER A 227 -9.99 -11.06 -24.09
CA SER A 227 -10.00 -12.34 -23.36
C SER A 227 -10.82 -13.42 -24.05
N ILE A 228 -11.93 -13.05 -24.71
CA ILE A 228 -12.74 -13.96 -25.53
C ILE A 228 -11.94 -14.40 -26.78
N SER A 229 -11.28 -13.47 -27.46
CA SER A 229 -10.54 -13.76 -28.70
C SER A 229 -9.38 -14.73 -28.49
N VAL A 230 -8.78 -14.72 -27.31
CA VAL A 230 -7.68 -15.65 -26.94
C VAL A 230 -8.15 -16.87 -26.15
N GLY A 231 -9.47 -17.07 -25.97
CA GLY A 231 -10.06 -18.23 -25.27
C GLY A 231 -9.91 -18.18 -23.75
N GLU A 232 -9.66 -17.01 -23.14
CA GLU A 232 -9.36 -16.86 -21.71
C GLU A 232 -10.46 -16.11 -20.92
N PHE A 233 -11.68 -16.13 -21.40
CA PHE A 233 -12.79 -15.43 -20.73
C PHE A 233 -12.97 -15.83 -19.27
N ASN A 234 -12.83 -17.13 -18.95
CA ASN A 234 -12.92 -17.61 -17.57
C ASN A 234 -11.80 -17.08 -16.69
N SER A 235 -10.57 -16.95 -17.23
CA SER A 235 -9.44 -16.37 -16.51
C SER A 235 -9.67 -14.87 -16.22
N TRP A 236 -10.21 -14.15 -17.19
CA TRP A 236 -10.63 -12.75 -17.03
C TRP A 236 -11.72 -12.59 -15.95
N LEU A 237 -12.77 -13.41 -16.00
CA LEU A 237 -13.86 -13.38 -15.02
C LEU A 237 -13.33 -13.69 -13.61
N ASN A 238 -12.49 -14.72 -13.48
CA ASN A 238 -11.84 -15.06 -12.21
C ASN A 238 -10.95 -13.95 -11.70
N GLY A 239 -10.24 -13.23 -12.57
CA GLY A 239 -9.45 -12.05 -12.22
C GLY A 239 -10.31 -10.96 -11.59
N ILE A 240 -11.45 -10.63 -12.20
CA ILE A 240 -12.40 -9.65 -11.64
C ILE A 240 -12.96 -10.11 -10.30
N ILE A 241 -13.39 -11.37 -10.20
CA ILE A 241 -13.92 -11.94 -8.95
C ILE A 241 -12.86 -11.88 -7.85
N LYS A 242 -11.61 -12.22 -8.14
CA LYS A 242 -10.49 -12.13 -7.20
C LYS A 242 -10.26 -10.69 -6.73
N GLN A 243 -10.34 -9.71 -7.63
CA GLN A 243 -10.23 -8.29 -7.26
C GLN A 243 -11.37 -7.83 -6.34
N ALA A 244 -12.61 -8.32 -6.58
CA ALA A 244 -13.77 -8.01 -5.75
C ALA A 244 -13.72 -8.66 -4.35
N HIS A 245 -12.99 -9.77 -4.19
CA HIS A 245 -12.89 -10.54 -2.94
C HIS A 245 -11.52 -10.39 -2.25
N ARG A 246 -10.84 -9.26 -2.45
CA ARG A 246 -9.60 -8.97 -1.73
C ARG A 246 -9.83 -8.90 -0.21
N ALA A 247 -8.79 -9.22 0.55
CA ALA A 247 -8.81 -9.04 2.00
C ALA A 247 -9.19 -7.58 2.36
N PRO A 248 -10.11 -7.37 3.30
CA PRO A 248 -10.61 -6.02 3.60
C PRO A 248 -9.48 -5.07 4.03
N ASN A 249 -9.44 -3.90 3.40
CA ASN A 249 -8.69 -2.73 3.84
C ASN A 249 -9.62 -1.51 3.79
N PRO A 250 -10.43 -1.31 4.83
CA PRO A 250 -11.50 -0.31 4.83
C PRO A 250 -11.00 1.12 4.58
N LEU A 251 -11.86 1.93 3.95
CA LEU A 251 -11.56 3.32 3.58
C LEU A 251 -11.01 4.17 4.74
N TYR A 252 -11.43 3.90 5.97
CA TYR A 252 -11.00 4.68 7.12
C TYR A 252 -9.48 4.58 7.38
N PHE A 253 -8.84 3.45 7.07
CA PHE A 253 -7.38 3.32 7.17
C PHE A 253 -6.67 4.28 6.21
N SER A 254 -7.11 4.34 4.96
CA SER A 254 -6.54 5.27 3.98
C SER A 254 -6.82 6.74 4.32
N ILE A 255 -7.98 7.05 4.92
CA ILE A 255 -8.27 8.40 5.43
C ILE A 255 -7.37 8.73 6.62
N THR A 256 -7.13 7.79 7.53
CA THR A 256 -6.21 7.98 8.66
C THR A 256 -4.78 8.19 8.17
N GLU A 257 -4.34 7.40 7.21
CA GLU A 257 -3.02 7.57 6.57
C GLU A 257 -2.90 8.93 5.88
N PHE A 258 -3.94 9.38 5.18
CA PHE A 258 -4.01 10.70 4.59
C PHE A 258 -3.90 11.81 5.66
N LEU A 259 -4.67 11.67 6.74
CA LEU A 259 -4.65 12.63 7.85
C LEU A 259 -3.25 12.74 8.49
N MET A 260 -2.53 11.64 8.59
CA MET A 260 -1.17 11.64 9.13
C MET A 260 -0.16 12.32 8.19
N ARG A 261 -0.38 12.25 6.87
CA ARG A 261 0.54 12.79 5.87
C ARG A 261 0.25 14.23 5.47
N ASP A 262 -1.03 14.57 5.34
CA ASP A 262 -1.48 15.88 4.85
C ASP A 262 -2.78 16.33 5.55
N PRO A 263 -2.72 16.58 6.87
CA PRO A 263 -3.90 16.97 7.65
C PRO A 263 -4.51 18.28 7.16
N LEU A 264 -3.69 19.22 6.70
CA LEU A 264 -4.16 20.54 6.29
C LEU A 264 -5.03 20.47 5.04
N LEU A 265 -4.58 19.77 3.99
CA LEU A 265 -5.38 19.60 2.78
C LEU A 265 -6.67 18.83 3.08
N LEU A 266 -6.59 17.76 3.87
CA LEU A 266 -7.77 16.97 4.19
C LEU A 266 -8.83 17.81 4.94
N ILE A 267 -8.42 18.55 5.97
CA ILE A 267 -9.35 19.36 6.78
C ILE A 267 -9.92 20.51 5.94
N VAL A 268 -9.07 21.33 5.31
CA VAL A 268 -9.52 22.52 4.57
C VAL A 268 -10.32 22.11 3.31
N GLY A 269 -9.88 21.08 2.61
CA GLY A 269 -10.61 20.56 1.45
C GLY A 269 -11.99 19.99 1.84
N THR A 270 -12.08 19.28 2.97
CA THR A 270 -13.35 18.75 3.48
C THR A 270 -14.31 19.90 3.87
N ILE A 271 -13.80 20.95 4.53
CA ILE A 271 -14.61 22.16 4.78
C ILE A 271 -15.11 22.76 3.45
N GLY A 272 -14.25 22.80 2.43
CA GLY A 272 -14.63 23.23 1.08
C GLY A 272 -15.73 22.36 0.45
N ILE A 273 -15.67 21.03 0.64
CA ILE A 273 -16.72 20.10 0.20
C ILE A 273 -18.03 20.34 0.96
N ILE A 274 -17.98 20.53 2.28
CA ILE A 274 -19.18 20.89 3.08
C ILE A 274 -19.80 22.18 2.56
N LEU A 275 -19.00 23.19 2.27
CA LEU A 275 -19.48 24.43 1.67
C LEU A 275 -20.11 24.18 0.28
N ALA A 276 -19.57 23.25 -0.52
CA ALA A 276 -20.13 22.85 -1.80
C ALA A 276 -21.52 22.20 -1.63
N VAL A 277 -21.74 21.40 -0.57
CA VAL A 277 -23.07 20.87 -0.23
C VAL A 277 -24.04 22.01 0.03
N VAL A 278 -23.67 22.99 0.88
CA VAL A 278 -24.51 24.16 1.19
C VAL A 278 -24.83 24.97 -0.04
N LYS A 279 -23.84 25.15 -0.94
CA LYS A 279 -24.00 25.91 -2.19
C LYS A 279 -24.61 25.10 -3.34
N LYS A 280 -24.94 23.82 -3.12
CA LYS A 280 -25.46 22.87 -4.12
C LYS A 280 -24.56 22.78 -5.35
N ASP A 281 -23.24 22.74 -5.15
CA ASP A 281 -22.26 22.62 -6.21
C ASP A 281 -22.22 21.19 -6.74
N LEU A 282 -23.00 20.92 -7.78
CA LEU A 282 -23.15 19.59 -8.34
C LEU A 282 -21.84 19.05 -8.95
N PHE A 283 -20.90 19.92 -9.39
CA PHE A 283 -19.61 19.45 -9.88
C PHE A 283 -18.83 18.75 -8.77
N ILE A 284 -18.63 19.40 -7.63
CA ILE A 284 -17.90 18.81 -6.50
C ILE A 284 -18.65 17.58 -5.93
N LEU A 285 -19.98 17.66 -5.81
CA LEU A 285 -20.77 16.55 -5.26
C LEU A 285 -20.72 15.31 -6.13
N LEU A 286 -20.89 15.45 -7.46
CA LEU A 286 -20.81 14.33 -8.40
C LEU A 286 -19.38 13.80 -8.58
N ALA A 287 -18.37 14.60 -8.28
CA ALA A 287 -16.98 14.18 -8.30
C ALA A 287 -16.60 13.33 -7.09
N VAL A 288 -17.19 13.59 -5.92
CA VAL A 288 -16.82 12.95 -4.64
C VAL A 288 -17.75 11.80 -4.29
N ILE A 289 -19.06 12.02 -4.29
CA ILE A 289 -20.03 11.09 -3.71
C ILE A 289 -20.01 9.71 -4.37
N PRO A 290 -20.10 9.58 -5.72
CA PRO A 290 -20.07 8.26 -6.36
C PRO A 290 -18.77 7.52 -6.08
N PHE A 291 -17.64 8.24 -6.06
CA PHE A 291 -16.33 7.67 -5.81
C PHE A 291 -16.19 7.14 -4.37
N LEU A 292 -16.60 7.91 -3.35
CA LEU A 292 -16.55 7.47 -1.95
C LEU A 292 -17.50 6.30 -1.69
N ILE A 293 -18.70 6.31 -2.28
CA ILE A 293 -19.66 5.19 -2.21
C ILE A 293 -19.01 3.93 -2.78
N PHE A 294 -18.41 4.01 -3.95
CA PHE A 294 -17.73 2.87 -4.57
C PHE A 294 -16.60 2.34 -3.69
N MET A 295 -15.73 3.22 -3.17
CA MET A 295 -14.62 2.82 -2.29
C MET A 295 -15.11 2.17 -1.00
N TYR A 296 -16.24 2.63 -0.46
CA TYR A 296 -16.89 2.02 0.70
C TYR A 296 -17.36 0.57 0.40
N PHE A 297 -18.01 0.35 -0.75
CA PHE A 297 -18.51 -0.98 -1.12
C PHE A 297 -17.39 -1.95 -1.52
N VAL A 298 -16.34 -1.49 -2.19
CA VAL A 298 -15.18 -2.32 -2.54
C VAL A 298 -14.43 -2.80 -1.30
N ASN A 299 -14.47 -2.02 -0.21
CA ASN A 299 -13.86 -2.34 1.08
C ASN A 299 -12.37 -2.74 1.01
N TYR A 300 -11.68 -2.34 -0.06
CA TYR A 300 -10.23 -2.45 -0.24
C TYR A 300 -9.71 -1.15 -0.82
N VAL A 301 -9.22 -0.27 0.04
CA VAL A 301 -8.75 1.05 -0.33
C VAL A 301 -7.35 1.27 0.22
N VAL A 302 -6.42 1.66 -0.63
CA VAL A 302 -5.08 2.12 -0.26
C VAL A 302 -4.91 3.59 -0.63
N LEU A 303 -3.94 4.27 -0.04
CA LEU A 303 -3.84 5.73 -0.12
C LEU A 303 -3.83 6.26 -1.57
N HIS A 304 -3.13 5.59 -2.50
CA HIS A 304 -3.08 6.03 -3.90
C HIS A 304 -4.42 5.92 -4.65
N HIS A 305 -5.36 5.10 -4.18
CA HIS A 305 -6.72 5.11 -4.72
C HIS A 305 -7.45 6.44 -4.48
N LEU A 306 -7.01 7.23 -3.49
CA LEU A 306 -7.59 8.56 -3.19
C LEU A 306 -7.02 9.69 -4.06
N MET A 307 -6.18 9.39 -5.07
CA MET A 307 -5.53 10.40 -5.91
C MET A 307 -6.54 11.35 -6.60
N TRP A 308 -7.68 10.82 -7.05
CA TRP A 308 -8.78 11.63 -7.56
C TRP A 308 -9.37 12.55 -6.49
N VAL A 309 -9.53 12.05 -5.25
CA VAL A 309 -10.07 12.83 -4.13
C VAL A 309 -9.14 14.00 -3.79
N VAL A 310 -7.81 13.82 -3.90
CA VAL A 310 -6.81 14.90 -3.70
C VAL A 310 -7.08 16.06 -4.65
N VAL A 311 -7.37 15.79 -5.93
CA VAL A 311 -7.72 16.84 -6.91
C VAL A 311 -8.94 17.62 -6.45
N ILE A 312 -9.98 16.93 -6.01
CA ILE A 312 -11.22 17.58 -5.58
C ILE A 312 -11.03 18.35 -4.28
N LEU A 313 -10.22 17.85 -3.34
CA LEU A 313 -9.83 18.59 -2.14
C LEU A 313 -9.08 19.89 -2.50
N CYS A 314 -8.16 19.86 -3.48
CA CYS A 314 -7.46 21.06 -3.96
C CYS A 314 -8.44 22.08 -4.58
N ILE A 315 -9.39 21.65 -5.40
CA ILE A 315 -10.40 22.54 -6.01
C ILE A 315 -11.34 23.11 -4.93
N SER A 316 -11.80 22.28 -4.00
CA SER A 316 -12.72 22.68 -2.92
C SER A 316 -12.06 23.67 -1.95
N ALA A 317 -10.82 23.37 -1.53
CA ALA A 317 -10.02 24.25 -0.69
C ALA A 317 -9.75 25.60 -1.37
N SER A 318 -9.41 25.58 -2.67
CA SER A 318 -9.15 26.81 -3.43
C SER A 318 -10.39 27.69 -3.53
N ARG A 319 -11.56 27.09 -3.74
CA ARG A 319 -12.84 27.81 -3.75
C ARG A 319 -13.13 28.41 -2.37
N LEU A 320 -12.95 27.63 -1.29
CA LEU A 320 -13.10 28.12 0.07
C LEU A 320 -12.20 29.33 0.35
N PHE A 321 -10.91 29.26 0.00
CA PHE A 321 -9.98 30.37 0.19
C PHE A 321 -10.39 31.63 -0.56
N VAL A 322 -10.78 31.49 -1.84
CA VAL A 322 -11.23 32.63 -2.64
C VAL A 322 -12.53 33.22 -2.08
N ASP A 323 -13.48 32.40 -1.65
CA ASP A 323 -14.73 32.82 -1.04
C ASP A 323 -14.50 33.56 0.28
N ILE A 324 -13.59 33.08 1.14
CA ILE A 324 -13.20 33.77 2.39
C ILE A 324 -12.63 35.15 2.08
N VAL A 325 -11.67 35.24 1.17
CA VAL A 325 -11.06 36.54 0.79
C VAL A 325 -12.11 37.51 0.22
N ILE A 326 -13.04 37.04 -0.60
CA ILE A 326 -14.13 37.87 -1.13
C ILE A 326 -15.06 38.35 0.00
N PHE A 327 -15.40 37.48 0.94
CA PHE A 327 -16.28 37.78 2.04
C PHE A 327 -15.69 38.85 2.99
N VAL A 328 -14.40 38.69 3.34
CA VAL A 328 -13.74 39.59 4.32
C VAL A 328 -13.11 40.85 3.71
N LYS A 329 -13.09 41.00 2.37
CA LYS A 329 -12.36 42.08 1.67
C LYS A 329 -12.73 43.51 2.14
N ARG A 330 -13.93 43.69 2.69
CA ARG A 330 -14.40 44.98 3.20
C ARG A 330 -13.79 45.36 4.58
N TYR A 331 -13.27 44.34 5.31
CA TYR A 331 -12.73 44.51 6.66
C TYR A 331 -11.21 44.27 6.60
N LYS A 332 -10.42 45.37 6.50
CA LYS A 332 -8.95 45.29 6.34
C LYS A 332 -8.25 44.36 7.34
N PRO A 333 -8.53 44.40 8.67
CA PRO A 333 -7.89 43.49 9.62
C PRO A 333 -8.21 42.02 9.35
N LEU A 334 -9.47 41.68 9.05
CA LEU A 334 -9.88 40.30 8.73
C LEU A 334 -9.29 39.84 7.38
N LEU A 335 -9.17 40.72 6.41
CA LEU A 335 -8.51 40.42 5.14
C LEU A 335 -7.03 40.09 5.36
N LEU A 336 -6.32 40.91 6.15
CA LEU A 336 -4.91 40.63 6.46
C LEU A 336 -4.73 39.32 7.22
N LEU A 337 -5.59 39.06 8.21
CA LEU A 337 -5.59 37.81 8.97
C LEU A 337 -5.84 36.61 8.05
N SER A 338 -6.84 36.68 7.17
CA SER A 338 -7.17 35.61 6.22
C SER A 338 -6.03 35.35 5.21
N LEU A 339 -5.44 36.41 4.64
CA LEU A 339 -4.30 36.29 3.74
C LEU A 339 -3.08 35.73 4.46
N GLY A 340 -2.84 36.14 5.72
CA GLY A 340 -1.78 35.58 6.57
C GLY A 340 -1.98 34.08 6.82
N GLY A 341 -3.19 33.66 7.19
CA GLY A 341 -3.52 32.25 7.41
C GLY A 341 -3.39 31.40 6.14
N ILE A 342 -3.88 31.91 4.99
CA ILE A 342 -3.73 31.23 3.70
C ILE A 342 -2.25 31.13 3.32
N SER A 343 -1.47 32.20 3.50
CA SER A 343 -0.03 32.19 3.21
C SER A 343 0.71 31.18 4.08
N LEU A 344 0.37 31.13 5.37
CA LEU A 344 0.95 30.16 6.31
C LEU A 344 0.63 28.71 5.89
N PHE A 345 -0.60 28.45 5.45
CA PHE A 345 -0.98 27.15 4.89
C PHE A 345 -0.06 26.76 3.72
N PHE A 346 0.12 27.67 2.75
CA PHE A 346 0.97 27.38 1.59
C PHE A 346 2.44 27.18 1.97
N VAL A 347 2.97 27.97 2.89
CA VAL A 347 4.35 27.82 3.39
C VAL A 347 4.50 26.45 4.05
N PHE A 348 3.60 26.06 4.92
CA PHE A 348 3.64 24.77 5.59
C PHE A 348 3.53 23.60 4.61
N ALA A 349 2.55 23.65 3.69
CA ALA A 349 2.37 22.60 2.67
C ALA A 349 3.61 22.46 1.80
N PHE A 350 4.18 23.59 1.34
CA PHE A 350 5.36 23.59 0.49
C PHE A 350 6.61 23.09 1.22
N THR A 351 6.86 23.53 2.47
CA THR A 351 8.00 23.06 3.26
C THR A 351 7.93 21.58 3.56
N SER A 352 6.73 21.08 3.91
CA SER A 352 6.50 19.64 4.11
C SER A 352 6.75 18.84 2.82
N THR A 353 6.34 19.38 1.67
CA THR A 353 6.59 18.72 0.37
C THR A 353 8.08 18.75 0.01
N ILE A 354 8.78 19.87 0.24
CA ILE A 354 10.24 19.93 0.04
C ILE A 354 10.93 18.88 0.90
N GLU A 355 10.59 18.80 2.18
CA GLU A 355 11.17 17.80 3.08
C GLU A 355 11.00 16.38 2.52
N LEU A 356 9.80 16.04 2.02
CA LEU A 356 9.55 14.73 1.41
C LEU A 356 10.39 14.50 0.15
N VAL A 357 10.31 15.41 -0.84
CA VAL A 357 10.95 15.17 -2.15
C VAL A 357 12.47 15.26 -2.13
N THR A 358 13.06 15.82 -1.07
CA THR A 358 14.52 15.86 -0.88
C THR A 358 15.08 14.68 -0.10
N ARG A 359 14.22 13.81 0.45
CA ARG A 359 14.64 12.59 1.16
C ARG A 359 15.32 11.60 0.21
N ASN A 360 16.19 10.79 0.77
CA ASN A 360 16.68 9.59 0.10
C ASN A 360 16.20 8.37 0.89
N GLU A 361 15.17 7.70 0.35
CA GLU A 361 14.53 6.53 0.93
C GLU A 361 14.82 5.24 0.14
N THR A 362 15.59 5.33 -0.94
CA THR A 362 15.71 4.27 -1.94
C THR A 362 17.10 3.69 -2.12
N SER A 363 18.15 4.42 -1.76
CA SER A 363 19.55 3.99 -2.02
C SER A 363 19.87 2.62 -1.37
N GLN A 364 19.28 2.32 -0.22
CA GLN A 364 19.42 1.01 0.44
C GLN A 364 18.83 -0.12 -0.40
N PHE A 365 17.68 0.12 -1.03
CA PHE A 365 17.02 -0.85 -1.90
C PHE A 365 17.85 -1.15 -3.14
N PHE A 366 18.33 -0.11 -3.83
CA PHE A 366 19.15 -0.29 -5.03
C PHE A 366 20.53 -0.86 -4.69
N GLY A 367 21.14 -0.43 -3.59
CA GLY A 367 22.41 -0.98 -3.11
C GLY A 367 22.29 -2.47 -2.75
N ALA A 368 21.21 -2.86 -2.10
CA ALA A 368 20.95 -4.27 -1.76
C ALA A 368 20.75 -5.12 -3.01
N ALA A 369 19.97 -4.65 -3.99
CA ALA A 369 19.77 -5.34 -5.25
C ALA A 369 21.08 -5.50 -6.04
N ALA A 370 21.85 -4.43 -6.18
CA ALA A 370 23.13 -4.46 -6.88
C ALA A 370 24.15 -5.40 -6.22
N LEU A 371 24.21 -5.45 -4.88
CA LEU A 371 25.08 -6.37 -4.17
C LEU A 371 24.70 -7.83 -4.40
N VAL A 372 23.41 -8.15 -4.42
CA VAL A 372 22.93 -9.51 -4.67
C VAL A 372 23.30 -9.95 -6.08
N ASP A 373 23.12 -9.09 -7.09
CA ASP A 373 23.51 -9.41 -8.47
C ASP A 373 25.01 -9.63 -8.59
N GLN A 374 25.83 -8.75 -8.00
CA GLN A 374 27.28 -8.92 -7.98
C GLN A 374 27.71 -10.21 -7.28
N TYR A 375 27.06 -10.56 -6.19
CA TYR A 375 27.32 -11.82 -5.48
C TYR A 375 27.00 -13.03 -6.36
N LEU A 376 25.85 -13.01 -7.04
CA LEU A 376 25.47 -14.09 -7.97
C LEU A 376 26.45 -14.23 -9.15
N GLU A 377 26.87 -13.10 -9.75
CA GLU A 377 27.86 -13.11 -10.83
C GLU A 377 29.21 -13.69 -10.38
N THR A 378 29.67 -13.32 -9.17
CA THR A 378 30.94 -13.80 -8.62
C THR A 378 30.87 -15.31 -8.34
N GLU A 379 29.79 -15.80 -7.76
CA GLU A 379 29.57 -17.24 -7.54
C GLU A 379 29.47 -18.01 -8.85
N LEU A 380 28.82 -17.44 -9.87
CA LEU A 380 28.74 -18.02 -11.22
C LEU A 380 30.13 -18.22 -11.84
N ILE A 381 31.01 -17.21 -11.72
CA ILE A 381 32.38 -17.26 -12.28
C ILE A 381 33.24 -18.28 -11.51
N THR A 382 33.12 -18.31 -10.17
CA THR A 382 33.94 -19.18 -9.31
C THR A 382 33.58 -20.66 -9.47
N ASN A 383 32.28 -20.94 -9.66
CA ASN A 383 31.77 -22.32 -9.77
C ASN A 383 31.88 -22.92 -11.19
N ASN A 384 31.87 -22.08 -12.24
CA ASN A 384 32.14 -22.57 -13.63
C ASN A 384 33.51 -23.23 -13.76
N ASN A 385 34.45 -22.97 -12.88
CA ASN A 385 35.75 -23.63 -12.85
C ASN A 385 35.72 -25.02 -12.17
N ASN A 386 34.64 -25.39 -11.44
CA ASN A 386 34.61 -26.59 -10.60
C ASN A 386 33.52 -27.63 -10.97
N SER A 387 32.41 -27.24 -11.58
CA SER A 387 31.42 -28.15 -12.20
C SER A 387 30.25 -27.36 -12.83
N PRO A 388 29.71 -27.79 -14.00
CA PRO A 388 28.61 -27.08 -14.69
C PRO A 388 27.25 -27.14 -13.96
N ASP A 389 27.07 -28.03 -13.00
CA ASP A 389 25.79 -28.23 -12.28
C ASP A 389 25.62 -27.38 -11.02
N SER A 390 26.67 -26.70 -10.53
CA SER A 390 26.62 -25.92 -9.29
C SER A 390 25.84 -24.61 -9.40
N ASN A 391 25.57 -24.11 -10.59
CA ASN A 391 24.93 -22.84 -10.86
C ASN A 391 23.39 -22.83 -10.69
N LYS A 392 22.76 -24.00 -10.62
CA LYS A 392 21.29 -24.10 -10.51
C LYS A 392 20.75 -23.91 -9.09
N ASN A 393 21.62 -23.74 -8.09
CA ASN A 393 21.25 -23.98 -6.69
C ASN A 393 21.14 -22.74 -5.80
N ILE A 394 21.15 -21.51 -6.34
CA ILE A 394 20.93 -20.31 -5.53
C ILE A 394 19.59 -19.68 -5.90
N LYS A 395 18.70 -19.55 -4.93
CA LYS A 395 17.45 -18.79 -5.06
C LYS A 395 17.55 -17.48 -4.31
N VAL A 396 16.97 -16.42 -4.87
CA VAL A 396 16.88 -15.10 -4.22
C VAL A 396 15.44 -14.90 -3.78
N LEU A 397 15.27 -14.68 -2.48
CA LEU A 397 13.98 -14.47 -1.85
C LEU A 397 13.88 -13.03 -1.35
N GLY A 398 12.79 -12.35 -1.65
CA GLY A 398 12.62 -10.96 -1.23
C GLY A 398 11.22 -10.42 -1.44
N ASN A 399 11.12 -9.12 -1.20
CA ASN A 399 9.93 -8.34 -1.51
C ASN A 399 9.67 -8.37 -3.02
N THR A 400 8.41 -8.36 -3.38
CA THR A 400 7.92 -8.31 -4.77
C THR A 400 8.57 -7.20 -5.59
N PHE A 401 8.89 -6.06 -4.98
CA PHE A 401 9.61 -4.99 -5.64
C PHE A 401 10.93 -5.45 -6.27
N PHE A 402 11.78 -6.16 -5.52
CA PHE A 402 13.06 -6.68 -6.03
C PHE A 402 12.86 -7.82 -7.02
N ILE A 403 11.95 -8.72 -6.69
CA ILE A 403 11.77 -9.98 -7.38
C ILE A 403 11.11 -9.80 -8.74
N TRP A 404 10.07 -8.98 -8.83
CA TRP A 404 9.31 -8.83 -10.07
C TRP A 404 10.08 -8.13 -11.18
N ILE A 405 10.98 -7.19 -10.86
CA ILE A 405 11.89 -6.63 -11.86
C ILE A 405 12.75 -7.74 -12.46
N GLN A 406 13.32 -8.61 -11.63
CA GLN A 406 14.14 -9.72 -12.11
C GLN A 406 13.33 -10.73 -12.92
N GLN A 407 12.14 -11.10 -12.44
CA GLN A 407 11.30 -12.08 -13.13
C GLN A 407 10.71 -11.55 -14.44
N TYR A 408 10.22 -10.31 -14.47
CA TYR A 408 9.43 -9.82 -15.59
C TYR A 408 10.19 -8.92 -16.56
N VAL A 409 11.28 -8.29 -16.13
CA VAL A 409 12.14 -7.50 -17.01
C VAL A 409 13.33 -8.32 -17.49
N PHE A 410 13.95 -9.10 -16.58
CA PHE A 410 15.16 -9.88 -16.88
C PHE A 410 14.93 -11.37 -17.07
N HIS A 411 13.69 -11.84 -16.91
CA HIS A 411 13.31 -13.26 -17.06
C HIS A 411 14.17 -14.22 -16.22
N ASN A 412 14.54 -13.80 -15.01
CA ASN A 412 15.41 -14.56 -14.13
C ASN A 412 14.59 -15.39 -13.13
N ASP A 413 14.46 -16.69 -13.37
CA ASP A 413 13.68 -17.65 -12.56
C ASP A 413 14.31 -17.96 -11.19
N ASN A 414 15.53 -17.50 -10.93
CA ASN A 414 16.16 -17.68 -9.62
C ASN A 414 15.60 -16.75 -8.56
N TYR A 415 14.90 -15.69 -8.95
CA TYR A 415 14.25 -14.77 -8.05
C TYR A 415 12.84 -15.22 -7.72
N VAL A 416 12.53 -15.37 -6.44
CA VAL A 416 11.24 -15.87 -5.93
C VAL A 416 10.66 -14.87 -4.94
N SER A 417 9.42 -14.42 -5.19
CA SER A 417 8.69 -13.59 -4.25
C SER A 417 8.27 -14.41 -3.02
N PHE A 418 8.27 -13.78 -1.85
CA PHE A 418 7.75 -14.44 -0.65
C PHE A 418 6.27 -14.86 -0.78
N PHE A 419 5.48 -14.25 -1.68
CA PHE A 419 4.13 -14.70 -2.01
C PHE A 419 4.09 -15.98 -2.87
N GLN A 420 5.18 -16.29 -3.56
CA GLN A 420 5.31 -17.45 -4.44
C GLN A 420 5.99 -18.64 -3.76
N ILE A 421 6.25 -18.57 -2.46
CA ILE A 421 6.89 -19.66 -1.73
C ILE A 421 6.08 -20.94 -1.93
N PRO A 422 6.70 -22.02 -2.46
CA PRO A 422 6.03 -23.28 -2.71
C PRO A 422 5.41 -23.86 -1.43
N LYS A 423 4.26 -24.54 -1.56
CA LYS A 423 3.57 -25.21 -0.45
C LYS A 423 4.40 -26.30 0.23
N LYS A 424 5.39 -26.85 -0.45
CA LYS A 424 6.48 -27.66 0.12
C LYS A 424 7.76 -26.87 -0.04
N LEU A 425 8.65 -26.88 0.93
CA LEU A 425 10.02 -26.37 0.81
C LEU A 425 10.76 -27.22 -0.26
N GLU A 426 10.46 -26.95 -1.53
CA GLU A 426 11.14 -27.56 -2.68
C GLU A 426 12.54 -26.98 -2.88
N PHE A 427 13.04 -26.22 -1.90
CA PHE A 427 14.41 -25.70 -1.85
C PHE A 427 15.40 -26.70 -1.23
N GLU A 428 15.02 -27.97 -1.09
CA GLU A 428 15.94 -28.98 -0.58
C GLU A 428 17.22 -28.98 -1.43
N ASN A 429 18.37 -28.87 -0.75
CA ASN A 429 19.70 -28.78 -1.34
C ASN A 429 20.02 -27.49 -2.13
N GLN A 430 19.49 -26.34 -1.70
CA GLN A 430 19.78 -25.05 -2.32
C GLN A 430 20.25 -24.01 -1.30
N ASN A 431 21.04 -23.05 -1.77
CA ASN A 431 21.31 -21.83 -1.00
C ASN A 431 20.23 -20.80 -1.31
N VAL A 432 19.76 -20.10 -0.29
CA VAL A 432 18.77 -19.03 -0.42
C VAL A 432 19.37 -17.71 0.07
N ILE A 433 19.42 -16.72 -0.81
CA ILE A 433 19.72 -15.34 -0.44
C ILE A 433 18.40 -14.65 -0.14
N SER A 434 18.28 -14.08 1.06
CA SER A 434 17.08 -13.37 1.48
C SER A 434 17.37 -11.87 1.63
N ILE A 435 16.62 -11.02 0.91
CA ILE A 435 16.65 -9.57 1.02
C ILE A 435 15.52 -9.16 1.97
N ILE A 436 15.88 -8.79 3.19
CA ILE A 436 14.94 -8.56 4.29
C ILE A 436 14.80 -7.07 4.56
N ASP A 437 13.74 -6.49 4.04
CA ASP A 437 13.28 -5.12 4.33
C ASP A 437 12.18 -5.10 5.42
N SER A 438 11.61 -3.93 5.69
CA SER A 438 10.53 -3.76 6.66
C SER A 438 9.27 -4.55 6.29
N ARG A 439 9.00 -4.72 5.00
CA ARG A 439 7.87 -5.51 4.52
C ARG A 439 8.10 -7.00 4.70
N PHE A 440 9.26 -7.49 4.32
CA PHE A 440 9.62 -8.89 4.58
C PHE A 440 9.53 -9.21 6.07
N LYS A 441 9.96 -8.29 6.95
CA LYS A 441 9.81 -8.44 8.41
C LYS A 441 8.35 -8.54 8.85
N ARG A 442 7.44 -7.78 8.21
CA ARG A 442 5.98 -7.92 8.48
C ARG A 442 5.45 -9.28 8.02
N GLU A 443 5.88 -9.78 6.84
CA GLU A 443 5.48 -11.10 6.37
C GLU A 443 5.99 -12.23 7.30
N LEU A 444 7.17 -12.09 7.87
CA LEU A 444 7.67 -13.02 8.91
C LEU A 444 6.75 -13.08 10.14
N GLN A 445 6.01 -12.02 10.44
CA GLN A 445 5.12 -11.96 11.61
C GLN A 445 3.72 -12.51 11.34
N ARG A 446 3.39 -12.83 10.09
CA ARG A 446 2.06 -13.37 9.71
C ARG A 446 1.89 -14.80 10.19
N ASP A 447 0.67 -15.16 10.56
CA ASP A 447 0.30 -16.52 10.98
C ASP A 447 -0.33 -17.34 9.85
N ASP A 448 -0.13 -16.89 8.60
CA ASP A 448 -0.49 -17.66 7.41
C ASP A 448 0.66 -18.59 6.99
N TYR A 449 0.37 -19.36 5.92
CA TYR A 449 1.32 -20.32 5.36
C TYR A 449 2.68 -19.67 5.02
N THR A 450 2.68 -18.47 4.45
CA THR A 450 3.90 -17.75 4.05
C THR A 450 4.78 -17.43 5.26
N GLY A 451 4.21 -16.77 6.27
CA GLY A 451 4.94 -16.38 7.47
C GLY A 451 5.47 -17.59 8.25
N ILE A 452 4.67 -18.67 8.37
CA ILE A 452 5.09 -19.91 9.02
C ILE A 452 6.26 -20.56 8.28
N THR A 453 6.18 -20.64 6.94
CA THR A 453 7.23 -21.26 6.12
C THR A 453 8.53 -20.47 6.18
N LEU A 454 8.47 -19.13 6.11
CA LEU A 454 9.64 -18.27 6.25
C LEU A 454 10.31 -18.41 7.62
N ARG A 455 9.53 -18.37 8.70
CA ARG A 455 10.06 -18.56 10.06
C ARG A 455 10.72 -19.93 10.21
N LYS A 456 10.08 -20.98 9.69
CA LYS A 456 10.63 -22.33 9.71
C LYS A 456 11.97 -22.41 8.97
N MET A 457 12.08 -21.77 7.79
CA MET A 457 13.32 -21.73 7.02
C MET A 457 14.46 -21.13 7.84
N PHE A 458 14.27 -19.92 8.39
CA PHE A 458 15.32 -19.24 9.16
C PHE A 458 15.65 -19.90 10.50
N SER A 459 14.71 -20.65 11.09
CA SER A 459 14.94 -21.34 12.36
C SER A 459 15.58 -22.70 12.18
N THR A 460 15.37 -23.37 11.06
CA THR A 460 15.81 -24.75 10.84
C THR A 460 17.21 -24.81 10.24
N PHE A 461 17.59 -23.83 9.43
CA PHE A 461 18.80 -23.88 8.63
C PHE A 461 19.83 -22.83 9.04
N ASP A 462 21.11 -23.14 8.78
CA ASP A 462 22.21 -22.21 9.05
C ASP A 462 22.07 -20.96 8.20
N THR A 463 22.01 -19.81 8.86
CA THR A 463 21.78 -18.51 8.24
C THR A 463 22.88 -17.54 8.63
N LYS A 464 23.55 -16.97 7.62
CA LYS A 464 24.64 -16.01 7.77
C LYS A 464 24.26 -14.66 7.19
N SER A 465 24.54 -13.58 7.92
CA SER A 465 24.41 -12.24 7.39
C SER A 465 25.55 -11.96 6.39
N ILE A 466 25.21 -11.57 5.15
CA ILE A 466 26.16 -11.17 4.12
C ILE A 466 26.42 -9.68 4.24
N ALA A 467 25.37 -8.86 4.34
CA ALA A 467 25.46 -7.42 4.40
C ALA A 467 24.25 -6.80 5.10
N THR A 468 24.44 -5.58 5.58
CA THR A 468 23.38 -4.75 6.13
C THR A 468 23.49 -3.35 5.55
N PHE A 469 22.40 -2.85 4.98
CA PHE A 469 22.27 -1.48 4.51
C PHE A 469 21.45 -0.69 5.52
N ASN A 470 22.11 0.23 6.21
CA ASN A 470 21.45 1.12 7.16
C ASN A 470 21.00 2.41 6.46
N PRO A 471 19.78 2.91 6.75
CA PRO A 471 19.37 4.21 6.27
C PRO A 471 20.24 5.31 6.92
N THR A 472 20.50 6.39 6.17
CA THR A 472 21.23 7.54 6.73
C THR A 472 20.34 8.34 7.67
N LEU A 473 19.20 8.82 7.19
CA LEU A 473 18.22 9.57 7.97
C LEU A 473 16.79 9.04 7.74
N TYR A 474 16.53 8.60 6.53
CA TYR A 474 15.22 8.09 6.07
C TYR A 474 15.40 6.75 5.34
N GLY A 475 14.32 6.01 5.22
CA GLY A 475 14.28 4.72 4.54
C GLY A 475 14.39 3.52 5.47
N ASP A 476 14.40 2.33 4.88
CA ASP A 476 14.39 1.06 5.59
C ASP A 476 15.79 0.50 5.79
N LYS A 477 16.01 -0.15 6.92
CA LYS A 477 17.15 -1.05 7.10
C LYS A 477 16.92 -2.32 6.30
N ILE A 478 17.88 -2.68 5.45
CA ILE A 478 17.83 -3.91 4.63
C ILE A 478 18.95 -4.84 5.06
N ASP A 479 18.60 -6.06 5.44
CA ASP A 479 19.53 -7.11 5.79
C ASP A 479 19.56 -8.16 4.65
N ILE A 480 20.75 -8.56 4.20
CA ILE A 480 20.95 -9.63 3.22
C ILE A 480 21.49 -10.83 3.95
N LEU A 481 20.73 -11.93 3.92
CA LEU A 481 21.05 -13.17 4.59
C LEU A 481 21.25 -14.28 3.56
N LEU A 482 22.26 -15.13 3.80
CA LEU A 482 22.45 -16.39 3.09
C LEU A 482 22.04 -17.54 4.01
N THR A 483 21.07 -18.32 3.58
CA THR A 483 20.59 -19.51 4.28
C THR A 483 21.01 -20.75 3.48
N ASN A 484 21.75 -21.65 4.12
CA ASN A 484 22.16 -22.93 3.51
C ASN A 484 21.20 -24.03 3.90
N LEU A 485 20.34 -24.48 2.98
CA LEU A 485 19.33 -25.49 3.23
C LEU A 485 19.90 -26.93 3.31
N GLU A 486 21.18 -27.14 2.98
CA GLU A 486 21.85 -28.43 3.17
C GLU A 486 22.37 -28.62 4.60
N ARG A 487 22.52 -27.52 5.34
CA ARG A 487 23.07 -27.53 6.71
C ARG A 487 21.98 -27.15 7.70
N PRO A 488 21.34 -28.15 8.33
CA PRO A 488 20.44 -27.83 9.44
C PRO A 488 21.22 -27.13 10.53
N ASN A 489 20.63 -26.08 11.07
CA ASN A 489 21.21 -25.41 12.22
C ASN A 489 21.31 -26.43 13.37
N LYS A 490 22.51 -26.66 13.91
CA LYS A 490 22.73 -27.62 15.01
C LYS A 490 21.97 -27.25 16.30
N THR A 491 21.50 -26.01 16.38
CA THR A 491 20.54 -25.54 17.39
C THR A 491 19.16 -25.51 16.75
N ALA A 492 18.52 -26.68 16.60
CA ALA A 492 17.13 -26.75 16.14
C ALA A 492 16.25 -25.98 17.11
N ILE A 493 15.66 -24.89 16.63
CA ILE A 493 14.68 -24.11 17.39
C ILE A 493 13.39 -24.91 17.45
N GLU A 494 13.05 -25.39 18.62
CA GLU A 494 11.80 -26.11 18.84
C GLU A 494 10.67 -25.08 19.03
N VAL A 495 9.74 -25.00 18.08
CA VAL A 495 8.55 -24.17 18.22
C VAL A 495 7.47 -24.97 18.95
N THR A 496 7.34 -24.72 20.24
CA THR A 496 6.26 -25.31 21.02
C THR A 496 4.99 -24.44 20.90
N ASN A 497 3.98 -24.93 20.20
CA ASN A 497 2.68 -24.28 20.15
C ASN A 497 1.90 -24.53 21.44
N ILE A 498 1.72 -23.50 22.25
CA ILE A 498 1.07 -23.57 23.57
C ILE A 498 -0.46 -23.61 23.41
N LEU A 499 -1.03 -23.08 22.33
CA LEU A 499 -2.47 -23.16 22.07
C LEU A 499 -2.97 -24.59 21.94
N ASP A 500 -2.16 -25.48 21.37
CA ASP A 500 -2.54 -26.90 21.18
C ASP A 500 -2.57 -27.67 22.49
N LYS A 501 -1.96 -27.12 23.55
CA LYS A 501 -1.93 -27.71 24.91
C LYS A 501 -3.09 -27.23 25.78
N ALA A 502 -4.21 -26.79 25.24
CA ALA A 502 -5.33 -26.20 25.99
C ALA A 502 -5.84 -27.09 27.14
N ASN A 503 -5.82 -28.44 26.99
CA ASN A 503 -6.24 -29.40 28.03
C ASN A 503 -5.20 -29.57 29.13
N HIS A 504 -4.01 -29.01 29.02
CA HIS A 504 -2.93 -29.15 29.97
C HIS A 504 -2.81 -27.96 30.94
N TRP A 505 -3.77 -27.04 30.92
CA TRP A 505 -3.79 -25.93 31.86
C TRP A 505 -4.50 -26.30 33.17
N LYS A 506 -3.91 -25.93 34.30
CA LYS A 506 -4.59 -25.86 35.60
C LYS A 506 -5.04 -24.43 35.83
N LYS A 507 -6.18 -24.24 36.46
CA LYS A 507 -6.80 -22.93 36.68
C LYS A 507 -7.15 -22.72 38.17
N SER A 508 -7.15 -21.47 38.62
CA SER A 508 -7.69 -21.06 39.90
C SER A 508 -9.22 -21.21 39.94
N LYS A 509 -9.82 -21.13 41.12
CA LYS A 509 -11.25 -21.38 41.37
C LYS A 509 -12.19 -20.49 40.51
N TYR A 510 -11.82 -19.26 40.26
CA TYR A 510 -12.65 -18.28 39.57
C TYR A 510 -12.28 -18.08 38.11
N MET A 511 -11.30 -18.81 37.58
CA MET A 511 -10.88 -18.73 36.18
C MET A 511 -11.51 -19.89 35.39
N ASP A 512 -12.01 -19.56 34.20
CA ASP A 512 -12.42 -20.55 33.20
C ASP A 512 -11.51 -20.48 31.97
N ILE A 513 -11.28 -21.63 31.34
CA ILE A 513 -10.40 -21.76 30.16
C ILE A 513 -11.18 -22.49 29.09
N GLN A 514 -11.39 -21.83 27.97
CA GLN A 514 -12.14 -22.36 26.84
C GLN A 514 -11.33 -22.30 25.56
N ARG A 515 -11.39 -23.35 24.77
CA ARG A 515 -10.82 -23.36 23.41
C ARG A 515 -11.90 -22.97 22.40
N GLY A 516 -11.67 -21.88 21.67
CA GLY A 516 -12.43 -21.50 20.49
C GLY A 516 -11.80 -22.04 19.20
N LEU A 517 -12.38 -21.75 18.05
CA LEU A 517 -11.79 -22.01 16.74
C LEU A 517 -10.51 -21.16 16.56
N GLY A 518 -9.35 -21.76 16.83
CA GLY A 518 -8.04 -21.09 16.73
C GLY A 518 -7.73 -20.11 17.87
N THR A 519 -8.48 -20.13 18.98
CA THR A 519 -8.23 -19.26 20.13
C THR A 519 -8.24 -20.02 21.46
N LEU A 520 -7.48 -19.51 22.43
CA LEU A 520 -7.50 -19.93 23.82
C LEU A 520 -8.02 -18.76 24.65
N ASN A 521 -9.17 -18.91 25.28
CA ASN A 521 -9.81 -17.89 26.10
C ASN A 521 -9.67 -18.24 27.59
N MET A 522 -9.15 -17.31 28.37
CA MET A 522 -9.06 -17.41 29.82
C MET A 522 -9.90 -16.30 30.42
N THR A 523 -10.97 -16.66 31.10
CA THR A 523 -11.95 -15.74 31.66
C THR A 523 -12.04 -15.88 33.17
N VAL A 524 -12.02 -14.76 33.86
CA VAL A 524 -12.22 -14.69 35.33
C VAL A 524 -13.55 -13.99 35.60
N ASP A 525 -14.44 -14.68 36.35
CA ASP A 525 -15.70 -14.08 36.85
C ASP A 525 -15.55 -13.79 38.33
N THR A 526 -15.38 -12.51 38.66
CA THR A 526 -15.21 -12.05 40.06
C THR A 526 -16.50 -11.57 40.69
N LYS A 527 -17.67 -11.72 40.02
CA LYS A 527 -18.97 -11.25 40.55
C LYS A 527 -19.30 -11.83 41.91
N ASN A 528 -18.91 -13.11 42.15
CA ASN A 528 -19.16 -13.86 43.37
C ASN A 528 -17.87 -14.13 44.18
N ALA A 529 -16.77 -13.43 43.87
CA ALA A 529 -15.49 -13.64 44.56
C ALA A 529 -15.43 -12.92 45.90
N THR A 530 -14.81 -13.55 46.89
CA THR A 530 -14.49 -12.94 48.17
C THR A 530 -13.25 -12.04 48.06
N LYS A 531 -13.06 -11.08 48.99
CA LYS A 531 -12.00 -10.06 48.95
C LYS A 531 -10.55 -10.61 48.79
N ASP A 532 -10.33 -11.89 49.11
CA ASP A 532 -8.99 -12.52 49.05
C ASP A 532 -8.61 -13.13 47.69
N SER A 533 -9.43 -12.95 46.66
CA SER A 533 -9.24 -13.59 45.34
C SER A 533 -8.76 -12.63 44.23
N ASN A 534 -7.94 -11.64 44.60
CA ASN A 534 -7.51 -10.57 43.68
C ASN A 534 -6.61 -11.05 42.51
N VAL A 535 -5.96 -12.21 42.65
CA VAL A 535 -5.08 -12.79 41.62
C VAL A 535 -5.59 -14.15 41.19
N ASN A 536 -5.99 -14.26 39.93
CA ASN A 536 -6.41 -15.52 39.32
C ASN A 536 -5.34 -15.98 38.32
N THR A 537 -4.89 -17.20 38.46
CA THR A 537 -3.78 -17.77 37.70
C THR A 537 -4.22 -19.00 36.92
N ALA A 538 -3.84 -19.07 35.66
CA ALA A 538 -3.79 -20.29 34.86
C ALA A 538 -2.32 -20.67 34.67
N PHE A 539 -1.97 -21.91 34.90
CA PHE A 539 -0.60 -22.37 34.67
C PHE A 539 -0.58 -23.67 33.86
N LEU A 540 0.44 -23.79 33.03
CA LEU A 540 0.64 -24.97 32.21
C LEU A 540 1.12 -26.12 33.09
N LYS A 541 0.41 -27.27 33.09
CA LYS A 541 0.73 -28.44 33.92
C LYS A 541 2.06 -29.09 33.56
N THR A 542 2.38 -29.09 32.26
CA THR A 542 3.58 -29.72 31.74
C THR A 542 4.65 -28.66 31.60
N PRO A 543 5.81 -28.81 32.24
CA PRO A 543 6.94 -27.90 32.00
C PRO A 543 7.30 -27.86 30.51
N LEU A 544 7.78 -26.73 30.07
CA LEU A 544 8.30 -26.55 28.72
C LEU A 544 9.82 -26.74 28.78
N ASN A 545 10.36 -27.56 27.91
CA ASN A 545 11.79 -27.71 27.74
C ASN A 545 12.34 -26.59 26.87
N LEU A 546 13.40 -25.94 27.31
CA LEU A 546 14.14 -24.96 26.52
C LEU A 546 15.44 -25.56 26.04
N THR A 547 15.75 -25.29 24.77
CA THR A 547 17.10 -25.53 24.24
C THR A 547 17.99 -24.32 24.55
N LYS A 548 19.29 -24.55 24.73
CA LYS A 548 20.24 -23.46 24.97
C LYS A 548 20.26 -22.48 23.78
N GLY A 549 19.78 -21.26 24.00
CA GLY A 549 19.75 -20.20 22.96
C GLY A 549 18.81 -19.06 23.32
N PRO A 550 18.73 -18.02 22.48
CA PRO A 550 17.79 -16.93 22.71
C PRO A 550 16.35 -17.44 22.55
N THR A 551 15.59 -17.37 23.61
CA THR A 551 14.20 -17.82 23.63
C THR A 551 13.26 -16.66 23.38
N LEU A 552 12.30 -16.85 22.49
CA LEU A 552 11.29 -15.85 22.13
C LEU A 552 9.89 -16.38 22.45
N LEU A 553 9.06 -15.54 23.04
CA LEU A 553 7.64 -15.79 23.22
C LEU A 553 6.83 -14.99 22.18
N SER A 554 6.17 -15.69 21.28
CA SER A 554 5.29 -15.09 20.26
C SER A 554 3.85 -15.22 20.69
N ILE A 555 3.19 -14.09 20.93
CA ILE A 555 1.79 -14.01 21.34
C ILE A 555 0.98 -13.12 20.43
N GLY A 556 -0.28 -13.49 20.18
CA GLY A 556 -1.32 -12.62 19.67
C GLY A 556 -2.44 -12.65 20.69
N TYR A 557 -2.72 -11.52 21.33
CA TYR A 557 -3.64 -11.47 22.44
C TYR A 557 -4.68 -10.34 22.31
N LEU A 558 -5.82 -10.56 22.97
CA LEU A 558 -6.90 -9.60 23.12
C LEU A 558 -7.37 -9.63 24.58
N THR A 559 -7.46 -8.46 25.19
CA THR A 559 -7.97 -8.31 26.56
C THR A 559 -9.35 -7.64 26.55
N LYS A 560 -10.25 -8.16 27.38
CA LYS A 560 -11.56 -7.55 27.68
C LYS A 560 -11.72 -7.44 29.17
N SER A 561 -11.96 -6.25 29.66
CA SER A 561 -12.26 -5.97 31.06
C SER A 561 -13.11 -4.72 31.14
N ASP A 562 -14.10 -4.74 32.05
CA ASP A 562 -14.91 -3.56 32.35
C ASP A 562 -14.13 -2.55 33.22
N ASP A 563 -12.96 -2.96 33.75
CA ASP A 563 -12.08 -2.15 34.57
C ASP A 563 -10.72 -1.93 33.90
N THR A 564 -10.30 -0.68 33.82
CA THR A 564 -9.00 -0.27 33.27
C THR A 564 -7.82 -0.61 34.19
N ASN A 565 -8.06 -0.90 35.47
CA ASN A 565 -7.03 -1.28 36.43
C ASN A 565 -6.76 -2.80 36.47
N THR A 566 -7.49 -3.59 35.67
CA THR A 566 -7.23 -5.02 35.57
C THR A 566 -5.90 -5.27 34.86
N GLU A 567 -5.02 -6.00 35.50
CA GLU A 567 -3.72 -6.37 34.98
C GLU A 567 -3.73 -7.77 34.36
N PHE A 568 -3.23 -7.89 33.13
CA PHE A 568 -3.02 -9.15 32.44
C PHE A 568 -1.52 -9.43 32.37
N ILE A 569 -1.06 -10.52 33.00
CA ILE A 569 0.36 -10.77 33.20
C ILE A 569 0.72 -12.16 32.67
N ILE A 570 1.82 -12.24 31.92
CA ILE A 570 2.49 -13.52 31.59
C ILE A 570 3.75 -13.62 32.45
N GLU A 571 3.94 -14.75 33.09
CA GLU A 571 5.07 -14.99 33.96
C GLU A 571 5.72 -16.35 33.65
N ILE A 572 7.03 -16.38 33.65
CA ILE A 572 7.82 -17.59 33.46
C ILE A 572 8.62 -17.82 34.71
N ARG A 573 8.56 -19.05 35.18
CA ARG A 573 9.25 -19.52 36.41
C ARG A 573 10.13 -20.72 36.12
N ASP A 574 11.14 -20.89 36.95
CA ASP A 574 11.95 -22.09 36.96
C ASP A 574 11.20 -23.29 37.59
N LYS A 575 11.85 -24.46 37.63
CA LYS A 575 11.33 -25.68 38.30
C LYS A 575 11.09 -25.47 39.78
N ASN A 576 11.82 -24.55 40.45
CA ASN A 576 11.74 -24.23 41.85
C ASN A 576 10.69 -23.15 42.18
N ASN A 577 9.91 -22.71 41.18
CA ASN A 577 8.93 -21.62 41.24
C ASN A 577 9.54 -20.22 41.42
N THR A 578 10.84 -20.03 41.16
CA THR A 578 11.45 -18.70 41.11
C THR A 578 11.02 -17.99 39.84
N GLU A 579 10.65 -16.72 39.96
CA GLU A 579 10.29 -15.89 38.80
C GLU A 579 11.55 -15.60 37.96
N LEU A 580 11.53 -16.03 36.70
CA LEU A 580 12.60 -15.77 35.75
C LEU A 580 12.30 -14.56 34.86
N TRP A 581 11.02 -14.38 34.56
CA TRP A 581 10.59 -13.33 33.64
C TRP A 581 9.10 -13.02 33.82
N THR A 582 8.75 -11.75 33.74
CA THR A 582 7.37 -11.28 33.86
C THR A 582 7.07 -10.18 32.85
N ARG A 583 5.87 -10.17 32.27
CA ARG A 583 5.39 -9.14 31.35
C ARG A 583 3.94 -8.77 31.62
N LEU A 584 3.72 -7.49 31.88
CA LEU A 584 2.40 -6.87 31.89
C LEU A 584 1.96 -6.61 30.44
N LEU A 585 0.80 -7.15 30.07
CA LEU A 585 0.19 -6.94 28.76
C LEU A 585 -0.69 -5.68 28.79
N LYS A 586 -0.59 -4.86 27.76
CA LYS A 586 -1.42 -3.65 27.63
C LYS A 586 -2.88 -4.03 27.32
N HIS A 587 -3.82 -3.24 27.80
CA HIS A 587 -5.21 -3.34 27.38
C HIS A 587 -5.34 -3.17 25.86
N THR A 588 -6.21 -3.97 25.24
CA THR A 588 -6.47 -3.91 23.81
C THR A 588 -7.87 -3.36 23.57
N ASN A 589 -8.03 -2.58 22.52
CA ASN A 589 -9.34 -2.00 22.15
C ASN A 589 -10.16 -2.95 21.27
N GLY A 590 -10.28 -4.21 21.66
CA GLY A 590 -11.07 -5.21 20.94
C GLY A 590 -10.41 -5.81 19.69
N ILE A 591 -9.13 -5.53 19.46
CA ILE A 591 -8.33 -6.06 18.35
C ILE A 591 -7.19 -6.89 18.89
N PHE A 592 -6.93 -8.07 18.31
CA PHE A 592 -5.76 -8.88 18.68
C PHE A 592 -4.46 -8.12 18.42
N GLN A 593 -3.63 -8.01 19.46
CA GLN A 593 -2.31 -7.37 19.41
C GLN A 593 -1.22 -8.44 19.30
N PRO A 594 -0.45 -8.48 18.19
CA PRO A 594 0.70 -9.35 18.09
C PRO A 594 1.87 -8.78 18.88
N GLN A 595 2.58 -9.63 19.62
CA GLN A 595 3.83 -9.28 20.30
C GLN A 595 4.84 -10.44 20.17
N LEU A 596 6.10 -10.06 19.96
CA LEU A 596 7.25 -10.95 20.05
C LEU A 596 8.10 -10.47 21.23
N LEU A 597 8.19 -11.28 22.25
CA LEU A 597 8.83 -10.95 23.50
C LEU A 597 10.12 -11.77 23.64
N SER A 598 11.26 -11.10 23.83
CA SER A 598 12.51 -11.78 24.13
C SER A 598 12.53 -12.15 25.61
N LEU A 599 12.82 -13.40 25.89
CA LEU A 599 12.98 -13.91 27.26
C LEU A 599 14.41 -13.76 27.77
N GLY A 600 15.33 -13.25 26.93
CA GLY A 600 16.75 -13.12 27.26
C GLY A 600 17.56 -14.40 27.05
N THR A 601 18.87 -14.28 27.16
CA THR A 601 19.82 -15.42 27.07
C THR A 601 20.04 -16.11 28.41
N ASP A 602 19.56 -15.51 29.50
CA ASP A 602 19.86 -15.94 30.87
C ASP A 602 18.91 -17.01 31.41
N ILE A 603 17.85 -17.34 30.65
CA ILE A 603 16.97 -18.46 31.00
C ILE A 603 17.65 -19.76 30.54
N SER A 604 18.61 -20.21 31.37
CA SER A 604 19.42 -21.42 31.09
C SER A 604 18.82 -22.70 31.65
N ASP A 605 17.63 -22.63 32.25
CA ASP A 605 16.98 -23.81 32.82
C ASP A 605 16.34 -24.67 31.74
N GLU A 606 16.59 -25.96 31.79
CA GLU A 606 16.05 -26.93 30.83
C GLU A 606 14.53 -27.08 30.92
N GLN A 607 13.92 -26.68 32.06
CA GLN A 607 12.47 -26.77 32.29
C GLN A 607 11.91 -25.47 32.88
N ILE A 608 10.94 -24.87 32.18
CA ILE A 608 10.22 -23.68 32.66
C ILE A 608 8.74 -23.97 32.87
N LYS A 609 8.13 -23.22 33.78
CA LYS A 609 6.68 -23.14 33.99
C LYS A 609 6.16 -21.83 33.44
N LEU A 610 5.04 -21.90 32.74
CA LEU A 610 4.39 -20.72 32.14
C LEU A 610 3.06 -20.49 32.88
N ASP A 611 2.90 -19.27 33.38
CA ASP A 611 1.72 -18.80 34.08
C ASP A 611 1.09 -17.63 33.31
N VAL A 612 -0.24 -17.61 33.27
CA VAL A 612 -1.04 -16.44 32.82
C VAL A 612 -1.88 -15.99 34.02
N LYS A 613 -1.71 -14.74 34.41
CA LYS A 613 -2.40 -14.17 35.59
C LYS A 613 -3.33 -13.03 35.16
N ILE A 614 -4.51 -12.98 35.75
CA ILE A 614 -5.44 -11.86 35.70
C ILE A 614 -5.57 -11.34 37.12
N ARG A 615 -5.07 -10.12 37.35
CA ARG A 615 -5.14 -9.44 38.64
C ARG A 615 -6.17 -8.31 38.55
N THR A 616 -7.19 -8.35 39.37
CA THR A 616 -8.24 -7.34 39.41
C THR A 616 -8.77 -7.17 40.84
N ASN A 617 -9.08 -5.95 41.23
CA ASN A 617 -9.69 -5.59 42.49
C ASN A 617 -11.20 -5.34 42.35
N GLU A 618 -11.73 -5.37 41.15
CA GLU A 618 -13.13 -5.08 40.86
C GLU A 618 -13.95 -6.31 40.53
N LYS A 619 -15.27 -6.20 40.72
CA LYS A 619 -16.22 -7.25 40.39
C LYS A 619 -16.64 -7.14 38.94
N GLY A 620 -16.42 -8.16 38.15
CA GLY A 620 -16.76 -8.16 36.75
C GLY A 620 -16.34 -9.42 36.01
N LEU A 621 -16.41 -9.36 34.69
CA LEU A 621 -15.91 -10.37 33.78
C LEU A 621 -14.64 -9.85 33.11
N HIS A 622 -13.53 -10.54 33.31
CA HIS A 622 -12.23 -10.17 32.79
C HIS A 622 -11.70 -11.33 31.94
N THR A 623 -11.38 -11.04 30.68
CA THR A 623 -10.97 -12.08 29.72
C THR A 623 -9.68 -11.70 29.01
N ILE A 624 -8.76 -12.66 28.90
CA ILE A 624 -7.68 -12.63 27.93
C ILE A 624 -7.86 -13.76 26.92
N SER A 625 -7.78 -13.44 25.65
CA SER A 625 -7.87 -14.38 24.54
C SER A 625 -6.57 -14.39 23.77
N PHE A 626 -6.06 -15.56 23.45
CA PHE A 626 -4.87 -15.72 22.60
C PHE A 626 -5.29 -16.38 21.29
N ASN A 627 -4.95 -15.77 20.16
CA ASN A 627 -5.02 -16.39 18.84
C ASN A 627 -3.65 -16.92 18.38
N LYS A 628 -2.60 -16.56 19.11
CA LYS A 628 -1.25 -17.08 18.96
C LYS A 628 -0.59 -17.15 20.34
N PHE A 629 0.02 -18.28 20.64
CA PHE A 629 0.79 -18.45 21.86
C PHE A 629 1.84 -19.55 21.60
N SER A 630 3.04 -19.16 21.27
CA SER A 630 4.12 -20.08 20.89
C SER A 630 5.43 -19.68 21.55
N LEU A 631 6.13 -20.64 22.08
CA LEU A 631 7.50 -20.51 22.58
C LEU A 631 8.46 -20.95 21.47
N ILE A 632 9.45 -20.14 21.20
CA ILE A 632 10.48 -20.36 20.19
C ILE A 632 11.81 -20.37 20.92
N SER A 633 12.40 -21.54 21.07
CA SER A 633 13.68 -21.77 21.78
C SER A 633 14.76 -22.26 20.84
#